data_064db5984676e1f73232e9ee253a463f
#
_entry.id   064db5984676e1f73232e9ee253a463f
#
_cell.length_a   1.000
_cell.length_b   1.000
_cell.length_c   1.000
_cell.angle_alpha   90.00
_cell.angle_beta   90.00
_cell.angle_gamma   90.00
#
_symmetry.space_group_name_H-M   'P 1'
#
loop_
_entity.id
_entity.type
_entity.pdbx_description
1 polymer ?
#
loop_
_entity_poly.entity_id
_entity_poly.type
_entity_poly.pdbx_seq_one_letter_code
_entity_poly.pdbx_strand_id
1 'polypeptide(L)'
;MKIVEREFGPATMKLETGRMAKQANGSVLVTYGDTVVLVAATAAKGSGTGADFFPLSVFYVEKGYASGRIPGGFLKRESRLSDSETLISRIIDRPLRPAFEDNYLAETMIAATVLSHDLIHPSDVAAMNGASAALAISDIPFHNPLGGVRVGRIDGKFVTNPSPEELEVSELNIFMAASKDAILMVEGESSGVSESVMLDALWYGQEAVLPIIEMQEELMQSVGKKKRTVDVPPVNTELKSKIEAIAPTRLRDALGIKDKIERYERLDTLRDEVSNEILGDSPDSDSSKELKQIFADIKKDEMRSSLITNKTRIDGRKPTEIRPITCETKVLPRTHGSALFTRGETQALAVTTLGAREDEKMIESLDGISFKRFMLHYNFPSFCVGETQAPRGPGRREIGHGTLAERGLTPVVPTKAEFPYTIRLVSEILESNGSSSMATVCASSLAMMDAGVPLKDATAGIAMGLISDGKNNVILSDILGDEDHLGDMDFKVVGTENGITALQMDIKIKGLGREVVEQSLMQAREGRLHILGKMAESLKESRGGLSTYAPRFITHKISPDKIGSVIGPGGKMIKSIVEKTGVKINIDDDGIVSIMSRNHQAVDDALEIVQNLTRTIEIGETYTGPVKKVMDFGAFVEVFPGTEGLVHISNLAEGRVEKVTDVCKEGDIVTVKATGVDRRGKIQLSIKDV
;
A
#
# COMPACT_ATOMS: atom_id res chain seq x y z
N MET A 1 -14.37 -11.97 -36.57
CA MET A 1 -14.10 -10.74 -35.80
C MET A 1 -15.44 -10.15 -35.37
N LYS A 2 -15.65 -9.92 -34.10
CA LYS A 2 -16.83 -9.25 -33.54
C LYS A 2 -16.35 -8.12 -32.61
N ILE A 3 -17.05 -7.01 -32.63
CA ILE A 3 -16.79 -5.83 -31.85
C ILE A 3 -18.10 -5.41 -31.18
N VAL A 4 -18.03 -5.05 -29.91
CA VAL A 4 -19.09 -4.42 -29.12
C VAL A 4 -18.49 -3.23 -28.39
N GLU A 5 -19.22 -2.12 -28.29
CA GLU A 5 -18.76 -0.90 -27.67
C GLU A 5 -19.86 -0.21 -26.88
N ARG A 6 -19.51 0.45 -25.76
CA ARG A 6 -20.40 1.23 -24.91
C ARG A 6 -19.64 2.39 -24.28
N GLU A 7 -20.36 3.47 -23.98
CA GLU A 7 -19.84 4.53 -23.12
C GLU A 7 -19.66 4.01 -21.70
N PHE A 8 -18.51 4.33 -21.10
CA PHE A 8 -18.14 3.88 -19.76
C PHE A 8 -17.34 4.95 -19.00
N GLY A 9 -18.04 5.82 -18.29
CA GLY A 9 -17.42 6.98 -17.65
C GLY A 9 -16.90 7.98 -18.67
N PRO A 10 -15.58 8.33 -18.65
CA PRO A 10 -15.06 9.41 -19.48
C PRO A 10 -14.86 9.03 -20.98
N ALA A 11 -14.93 7.75 -21.34
CA ALA A 11 -14.66 7.29 -22.70
C ALA A 11 -15.46 6.05 -23.09
N THR A 12 -15.48 5.74 -24.38
CA THR A 12 -16.03 4.50 -24.92
C THR A 12 -15.11 3.32 -24.63
N MET A 13 -15.64 2.26 -24.04
CA MET A 13 -14.94 0.97 -23.95
C MET A 13 -15.37 0.06 -25.11
N LYS A 14 -14.40 -0.56 -25.78
CA LYS A 14 -14.59 -1.48 -26.90
C LYS A 14 -14.01 -2.84 -26.59
N LEU A 15 -14.80 -3.90 -26.80
CA LEU A 15 -14.40 -5.29 -26.70
C LEU A 15 -14.35 -5.89 -28.11
N GLU A 16 -13.17 -6.35 -28.55
CA GLU A 16 -12.94 -6.97 -29.85
C GLU A 16 -12.45 -8.40 -29.67
N THR A 17 -13.01 -9.36 -30.41
CA THR A 17 -12.57 -10.77 -30.40
C THR A 17 -12.46 -11.36 -31.79
N GLY A 18 -11.72 -12.48 -31.90
CA GLY A 18 -11.57 -13.25 -33.15
C GLY A 18 -10.42 -12.79 -34.06
N ARG A 19 -9.62 -11.79 -33.67
CA ARG A 19 -8.46 -11.31 -34.41
C ARG A 19 -7.14 -11.78 -33.83
N MET A 20 -6.94 -11.62 -32.54
CA MET A 20 -5.69 -11.94 -31.81
C MET A 20 -5.84 -13.15 -30.90
N ALA A 21 -4.72 -13.80 -30.57
CA ALA A 21 -4.61 -14.93 -29.63
C ALA A 21 -5.64 -16.07 -29.86
N LYS A 22 -5.85 -16.48 -31.11
CA LYS A 22 -6.89 -17.45 -31.52
C LYS A 22 -6.72 -18.85 -30.97
N GLN A 23 -5.56 -19.20 -30.42
CA GLN A 23 -5.31 -20.51 -29.82
C GLN A 23 -5.79 -20.59 -28.35
N ALA A 24 -6.04 -19.45 -27.70
CA ALA A 24 -6.62 -19.40 -26.38
C ALA A 24 -8.09 -19.90 -26.38
N ASN A 25 -8.57 -20.38 -25.25
CA ASN A 25 -9.97 -20.77 -25.10
C ASN A 25 -10.90 -19.58 -25.32
N GLY A 26 -10.53 -18.39 -24.82
CA GLY A 26 -11.13 -17.10 -25.12
C GLY A 26 -10.09 -16.01 -25.16
N SER A 27 -10.27 -15.04 -26.05
CA SER A 27 -9.39 -13.86 -26.11
C SER A 27 -10.16 -12.60 -26.52
N VAL A 28 -9.86 -11.50 -25.85
CA VAL A 28 -10.49 -10.18 -26.07
C VAL A 28 -9.40 -9.11 -26.10
N LEU A 29 -9.47 -8.24 -27.09
CA LEU A 29 -8.74 -6.98 -27.12
C LEU A 29 -9.68 -5.90 -26.58
N VAL A 30 -9.31 -5.31 -25.46
CA VAL A 30 -10.05 -4.19 -24.84
C VAL A 30 -9.38 -2.91 -25.25
N THR A 31 -10.17 -1.96 -25.77
CA THR A 31 -9.73 -0.59 -26.03
C THR A 31 -10.56 0.36 -25.16
N TYR A 32 -9.91 1.21 -24.37
CA TYR A 32 -10.52 2.22 -23.55
C TYR A 32 -9.74 3.54 -23.69
N GLY A 33 -10.31 4.50 -24.41
CA GLY A 33 -9.52 5.58 -25.00
C GLY A 33 -8.44 5.04 -25.93
N ASP A 34 -7.17 5.44 -25.77
CA ASP A 34 -6.01 4.86 -26.46
C ASP A 34 -5.28 3.79 -25.63
N THR A 35 -5.80 3.46 -24.44
CA THR A 35 -5.33 2.32 -23.64
C THR A 35 -5.87 1.01 -24.25
N VAL A 36 -4.96 0.08 -24.56
CA VAL A 36 -5.29 -1.20 -25.20
C VAL A 36 -4.70 -2.36 -24.41
N VAL A 37 -5.57 -3.29 -23.99
CA VAL A 37 -5.18 -4.49 -23.22
C VAL A 37 -5.63 -5.75 -23.97
N LEU A 38 -4.70 -6.64 -24.24
CA LEU A 38 -5.01 -7.98 -24.75
C LEU A 38 -5.19 -8.93 -23.57
N VAL A 39 -6.34 -9.58 -23.49
CA VAL A 39 -6.61 -10.59 -22.47
C VAL A 39 -6.90 -11.93 -23.13
N ALA A 40 -6.21 -12.97 -22.65
CA ALA A 40 -6.37 -14.35 -23.10
C ALA A 40 -6.63 -15.26 -21.91
N ALA A 41 -7.67 -16.09 -22.00
CA ALA A 41 -8.00 -17.14 -21.02
C ALA A 41 -7.73 -18.52 -21.63
N THR A 42 -6.99 -19.36 -20.91
CA THR A 42 -6.65 -20.72 -21.29
C THR A 42 -6.90 -21.68 -20.13
N ALA A 43 -7.36 -22.87 -20.42
CA ALA A 43 -7.57 -23.92 -19.43
C ALA A 43 -7.10 -25.26 -19.92
N ALA A 44 -6.58 -26.08 -19.02
CA ALA A 44 -6.22 -27.47 -19.28
C ALA A 44 -7.43 -28.28 -19.79
N LYS A 45 -7.18 -29.34 -20.55
CA LYS A 45 -8.21 -30.28 -20.99
C LYS A 45 -8.60 -31.19 -19.83
N GLY A 46 -9.89 -31.41 -19.64
CA GLY A 46 -10.44 -32.26 -18.56
C GLY A 46 -10.92 -31.44 -17.36
N SER A 47 -11.42 -32.13 -16.35
CA SER A 47 -11.98 -31.55 -15.13
C SER A 47 -10.96 -31.26 -14.03
N GLY A 48 -9.68 -31.59 -14.22
CA GLY A 48 -8.62 -31.33 -13.22
C GLY A 48 -8.66 -32.33 -12.04
N THR A 49 -8.62 -33.62 -12.30
CA THR A 49 -8.58 -34.63 -11.25
C THR A 49 -7.30 -34.57 -10.44
N GLY A 50 -7.41 -34.36 -9.13
CA GLY A 50 -6.33 -34.47 -8.15
C GLY A 50 -5.85 -33.19 -7.45
N ALA A 51 -6.43 -32.05 -7.73
CA ALA A 51 -6.18 -30.82 -6.98
C ALA A 51 -7.22 -30.67 -5.86
N ASP A 52 -6.76 -30.25 -4.67
CA ASP A 52 -7.63 -29.96 -3.52
C ASP A 52 -8.19 -28.53 -3.57
N PHE A 53 -7.81 -27.74 -4.59
CA PHE A 53 -8.23 -26.35 -4.79
C PHE A 53 -8.26 -25.99 -6.28
N PHE A 54 -9.01 -24.95 -6.64
CA PHE A 54 -9.05 -24.45 -8.01
C PHE A 54 -7.74 -23.73 -8.38
N PRO A 55 -6.92 -24.28 -9.30
CA PRO A 55 -5.63 -23.73 -9.69
C PRO A 55 -5.79 -22.64 -10.75
N LEU A 56 -6.35 -21.48 -10.34
CA LEU A 56 -6.45 -20.28 -11.15
C LEU A 56 -5.16 -19.44 -11.01
N SER A 57 -4.56 -19.10 -12.13
CA SER A 57 -3.41 -18.20 -12.21
C SER A 57 -3.76 -16.99 -13.07
N VAL A 58 -3.62 -15.78 -12.49
CA VAL A 58 -3.83 -14.51 -13.20
C VAL A 58 -2.53 -13.75 -13.28
N PHE A 59 -2.20 -13.27 -14.48
CA PHE A 59 -1.04 -12.44 -14.78
C PHE A 59 -1.49 -11.18 -15.50
N TYR A 60 -1.26 -10.05 -14.88
CA TYR A 60 -1.35 -8.73 -15.51
C TYR A 60 0.07 -8.23 -15.74
N VAL A 61 0.38 -7.80 -16.96
CA VAL A 61 1.74 -7.41 -17.36
C VAL A 61 1.71 -6.11 -18.12
N GLU A 62 2.52 -5.17 -17.67
CA GLU A 62 2.76 -3.89 -18.33
C GLU A 62 3.99 -3.98 -19.24
N LYS A 63 3.86 -3.52 -20.48
CA LYS A 63 4.98 -3.47 -21.42
C LYS A 63 5.50 -2.05 -21.54
N GLY A 64 6.78 -1.83 -21.35
CA GLY A 64 7.40 -0.51 -21.46
C GLY A 64 7.07 0.18 -22.79
N TYR A 65 6.98 -0.57 -23.89
CA TYR A 65 6.60 -0.04 -25.19
C TYR A 65 5.15 0.50 -25.23
N ALA A 66 4.27 0.09 -24.31
CA ALA A 66 2.89 0.56 -24.26
C ALA A 66 2.80 2.08 -24.03
N SER A 67 3.77 2.67 -23.35
CA SER A 67 3.94 4.11 -23.17
C SER A 67 5.19 4.66 -23.87
N GLY A 68 5.70 3.95 -24.91
CA GLY A 68 6.87 4.38 -25.70
C GLY A 68 8.20 4.32 -24.94
N ARG A 69 8.33 3.48 -23.91
CA ARG A 69 9.51 3.42 -23.05
C ARG A 69 10.33 2.14 -23.23
N ILE A 70 11.63 2.25 -22.99
CA ILE A 70 12.54 1.13 -22.86
C ILE A 70 12.78 0.91 -21.35
N PRO A 71 12.63 -0.33 -20.82
CA PRO A 71 12.86 -0.61 -19.41
C PRO A 71 14.22 -0.11 -18.92
N GLY A 72 14.25 0.50 -17.71
CA GLY A 72 15.43 1.16 -17.14
C GLY A 72 16.53 0.20 -16.69
N GLY A 73 16.20 -1.05 -16.35
CA GLY A 73 17.15 -2.05 -15.88
C GLY A 73 18.25 -2.41 -16.89
N PHE A 74 19.29 -3.09 -16.40
CA PHE A 74 20.48 -3.47 -17.22
C PHE A 74 20.10 -4.30 -18.45
N LEU A 75 19.15 -5.25 -18.32
CA LEU A 75 18.73 -6.14 -19.41
C LEU A 75 17.84 -5.46 -20.44
N LYS A 76 17.36 -4.23 -20.17
CA LYS A 76 16.42 -3.51 -21.04
C LYS A 76 15.18 -4.35 -21.42
N ARG A 77 14.74 -5.17 -20.48
CA ARG A 77 13.63 -6.12 -20.63
C ARG A 77 12.89 -6.24 -19.31
N GLU A 78 11.56 -6.34 -19.38
CA GLU A 78 10.71 -6.69 -18.25
C GLU A 78 11.06 -8.11 -17.77
N SER A 79 11.16 -8.31 -16.45
CA SER A 79 11.58 -9.59 -15.87
C SER A 79 10.56 -10.13 -14.87
N ARG A 80 10.59 -9.62 -13.64
CA ARG A 80 9.62 -9.98 -12.60
C ARG A 80 8.49 -8.97 -12.59
N LEU A 81 7.29 -9.44 -12.21
CA LEU A 81 6.16 -8.53 -11.98
C LEU A 81 6.52 -7.52 -10.89
N SER A 82 6.19 -6.28 -11.12
CA SER A 82 6.23 -5.21 -10.12
C SER A 82 5.19 -5.47 -9.01
N ASP A 83 5.29 -4.73 -7.90
CA ASP A 83 4.28 -4.77 -6.85
C ASP A 83 2.91 -4.37 -7.41
N SER A 84 2.85 -3.34 -8.29
CA SER A 84 1.62 -2.89 -8.97
C SER A 84 1.00 -3.98 -9.84
N GLU A 85 1.78 -4.60 -10.73
CA GLU A 85 1.31 -5.70 -11.60
C GLU A 85 0.81 -6.90 -10.78
N THR A 86 1.49 -7.18 -9.66
CA THR A 86 1.08 -8.23 -8.72
C THR A 86 -0.26 -7.90 -8.07
N LEU A 87 -0.48 -6.65 -7.65
CA LEU A 87 -1.73 -6.19 -7.04
C LEU A 87 -2.88 -6.21 -8.05
N ILE A 88 -2.66 -5.74 -9.27
CA ILE A 88 -3.69 -5.77 -10.33
C ILE A 88 -4.03 -7.22 -10.69
N SER A 89 -3.03 -8.11 -10.75
CA SER A 89 -3.30 -9.55 -10.93
C SER A 89 -4.22 -10.11 -9.84
N ARG A 90 -4.06 -9.65 -8.58
CA ARG A 90 -4.93 -10.04 -7.46
C ARG A 90 -6.34 -9.44 -7.55
N ILE A 91 -6.44 -8.18 -7.96
CA ILE A 91 -7.73 -7.49 -8.19
C ILE A 91 -8.57 -8.24 -9.24
N ILE A 92 -7.93 -8.84 -10.23
CA ILE A 92 -8.61 -9.65 -11.26
C ILE A 92 -8.92 -11.06 -10.75
N ASP A 93 -7.98 -11.73 -10.06
CA ASP A 93 -8.15 -13.11 -9.55
C ASP A 93 -9.32 -13.21 -8.56
N ARG A 94 -9.36 -12.32 -7.56
CA ARG A 94 -10.26 -12.44 -6.40
C ARG A 94 -11.75 -12.48 -6.77
N PRO A 95 -12.30 -11.56 -7.59
CA PRO A 95 -13.70 -11.58 -7.96
C PRO A 95 -14.05 -12.68 -8.97
N LEU A 96 -13.09 -13.11 -9.80
CA LEU A 96 -13.34 -14.15 -10.78
C LEU A 96 -13.39 -15.55 -10.15
N ARG A 97 -12.58 -15.80 -9.14
CA ARG A 97 -12.47 -17.13 -8.49
C ARG A 97 -13.80 -17.68 -7.97
N PRO A 98 -14.63 -16.95 -7.22
CA PRO A 98 -15.92 -17.40 -6.74
C PRO A 98 -17.01 -17.48 -7.82
N ALA A 99 -16.75 -16.96 -9.02
CA ALA A 99 -17.71 -16.98 -10.14
C ALA A 99 -17.62 -18.25 -11.01
N PHE A 100 -16.65 -19.14 -10.73
CA PHE A 100 -16.58 -20.47 -11.35
C PHE A 100 -17.48 -21.45 -10.62
N GLU A 101 -17.76 -22.57 -11.29
CA GLU A 101 -18.51 -23.68 -10.67
C GLU A 101 -17.68 -24.38 -9.57
N ASP A 102 -18.31 -24.75 -8.47
CA ASP A 102 -17.65 -25.23 -7.25
C ASP A 102 -16.70 -26.42 -7.48
N ASN A 103 -17.02 -27.34 -8.40
CA ASN A 103 -16.21 -28.54 -8.69
C ASN A 103 -15.28 -28.37 -9.90
N TYR A 104 -15.12 -27.18 -10.41
CA TYR A 104 -14.18 -26.90 -11.50
C TYR A 104 -12.75 -26.76 -10.98
N LEU A 105 -11.93 -27.79 -11.23
CA LEU A 105 -10.55 -27.90 -10.73
C LEU A 105 -9.50 -27.95 -11.86
N ALA A 106 -9.88 -27.65 -13.11
CA ALA A 106 -8.92 -27.61 -14.20
C ALA A 106 -7.99 -26.38 -14.08
N GLU A 107 -6.70 -26.61 -14.25
CA GLU A 107 -5.72 -25.51 -14.28
C GLU A 107 -6.14 -24.46 -15.31
N THR A 108 -6.30 -23.23 -14.85
CA THR A 108 -6.79 -22.12 -15.65
C THR A 108 -5.85 -20.92 -15.52
N MET A 109 -5.49 -20.32 -16.64
CA MET A 109 -4.64 -19.14 -16.69
C MET A 109 -5.32 -18.00 -17.43
N ILE A 110 -5.26 -16.80 -16.84
CA ILE A 110 -5.66 -15.54 -17.47
C ILE A 110 -4.42 -14.67 -17.60
N ALA A 111 -4.12 -14.26 -18.84
CA ALA A 111 -3.02 -13.36 -19.15
C ALA A 111 -3.58 -12.06 -19.73
N ALA A 112 -3.41 -10.96 -19.00
CA ALA A 112 -3.74 -9.61 -19.43
C ALA A 112 -2.44 -8.84 -19.71
N THR A 113 -2.28 -8.35 -20.92
CA THR A 113 -1.07 -7.63 -21.34
C THR A 113 -1.44 -6.25 -21.86
N VAL A 114 -0.89 -5.20 -21.26
CA VAL A 114 -1.05 -3.82 -21.70
C VAL A 114 -0.19 -3.60 -22.95
N LEU A 115 -0.83 -3.32 -24.08
CA LEU A 115 -0.17 -3.14 -25.39
C LEU A 115 -0.04 -1.67 -25.80
N SER A 116 -0.92 -0.80 -25.29
CA SER A 116 -0.89 0.65 -25.43
C SER A 116 -1.44 1.28 -24.17
N HIS A 117 -0.92 2.44 -23.76
CA HIS A 117 -1.37 3.18 -22.58
C HIS A 117 -1.29 4.67 -22.82
N ASP A 118 -2.42 5.35 -22.67
CA ASP A 118 -2.55 6.80 -22.94
C ASP A 118 -2.31 7.68 -21.73
N LEU A 119 -1.97 7.09 -20.57
CA LEU A 119 -1.74 7.75 -19.29
C LEU A 119 -2.99 8.44 -18.69
N ILE A 120 -4.16 8.16 -19.24
CA ILE A 120 -5.45 8.75 -18.82
C ILE A 120 -6.41 7.65 -18.37
N HIS A 121 -6.62 6.63 -19.22
CA HIS A 121 -7.62 5.61 -18.98
C HIS A 121 -7.03 4.40 -18.24
N PRO A 122 -7.66 3.94 -17.15
CA PRO A 122 -7.12 2.90 -16.27
C PRO A 122 -7.05 1.53 -16.95
N SER A 123 -5.83 1.02 -17.08
CA SER A 123 -5.55 -0.27 -17.72
C SER A 123 -5.98 -1.48 -16.86
N ASP A 124 -6.06 -1.33 -15.56
CA ASP A 124 -6.57 -2.35 -14.63
C ASP A 124 -8.08 -2.58 -14.80
N VAL A 125 -8.86 -1.51 -15.02
CA VAL A 125 -10.29 -1.59 -15.36
C VAL A 125 -10.46 -2.31 -16.70
N ALA A 126 -9.68 -1.94 -17.70
CA ALA A 126 -9.70 -2.60 -19.02
C ALA A 126 -9.32 -4.09 -18.91
N ALA A 127 -8.30 -4.43 -18.09
CA ALA A 127 -7.84 -5.79 -17.88
C ALA A 127 -8.88 -6.66 -17.18
N MET A 128 -9.54 -6.14 -16.12
CA MET A 128 -10.60 -6.86 -15.41
C MET A 128 -11.80 -7.16 -16.32
N ASN A 129 -12.27 -6.17 -17.07
CA ASN A 129 -13.39 -6.33 -17.99
C ASN A 129 -13.04 -7.25 -19.15
N GLY A 130 -11.79 -7.20 -19.64
CA GLY A 130 -11.27 -8.12 -20.63
C GLY A 130 -11.16 -9.55 -20.13
N ALA A 131 -10.76 -9.75 -18.88
CA ALA A 131 -10.64 -11.08 -18.25
C ALA A 131 -12.01 -11.76 -18.14
N SER A 132 -13.00 -11.03 -17.65
CA SER A 132 -14.37 -11.50 -17.56
C SER A 132 -14.93 -11.80 -18.97
N ALA A 133 -14.75 -10.91 -19.94
CA ALA A 133 -15.22 -11.12 -21.32
C ALA A 133 -14.54 -12.32 -22.00
N ALA A 134 -13.21 -12.51 -21.81
CA ALA A 134 -12.50 -13.65 -22.38
C ALA A 134 -12.98 -14.97 -21.81
N LEU A 135 -13.27 -15.04 -20.53
CA LEU A 135 -13.90 -16.20 -19.89
C LEU A 135 -15.32 -16.41 -20.40
N ALA A 136 -16.13 -15.35 -20.47
CA ALA A 136 -17.53 -15.41 -20.92
C ALA A 136 -17.68 -16.03 -22.32
N ILE A 137 -16.82 -15.65 -23.29
CA ILE A 137 -16.86 -16.19 -24.65
C ILE A 137 -16.14 -17.53 -24.84
N SER A 138 -15.36 -17.98 -23.86
CA SER A 138 -14.63 -19.26 -23.88
C SER A 138 -15.53 -20.47 -23.63
N ASP A 139 -14.98 -21.66 -23.77
CA ASP A 139 -15.61 -22.91 -23.35
C ASP A 139 -15.38 -23.24 -21.87
N ILE A 140 -14.66 -22.39 -21.13
CA ILE A 140 -14.43 -22.53 -19.70
C ILE A 140 -15.75 -22.28 -18.94
N PRO A 141 -16.08 -23.07 -17.88
CA PRO A 141 -17.37 -22.97 -17.19
C PRO A 141 -17.43 -21.72 -16.28
N PHE A 142 -17.63 -20.59 -16.93
CA PHE A 142 -17.83 -19.26 -16.35
C PHE A 142 -19.09 -18.67 -16.98
N HIS A 143 -20.17 -18.54 -16.19
CA HIS A 143 -21.51 -18.26 -16.70
C HIS A 143 -21.96 -16.81 -16.47
N ASN A 144 -21.47 -16.19 -15.42
CA ASN A 144 -21.91 -14.87 -14.98
C ASN A 144 -20.80 -13.83 -15.22
N PRO A 145 -20.88 -13.01 -16.28
CA PRO A 145 -19.94 -11.96 -16.52
C PRO A 145 -19.88 -10.94 -15.38
N LEU A 146 -18.68 -10.43 -15.11
CA LEU A 146 -18.42 -9.44 -14.09
C LEU A 146 -17.95 -8.12 -14.73
N GLY A 147 -18.34 -7.00 -14.12
CA GLY A 147 -17.81 -5.69 -14.48
C GLY A 147 -16.86 -5.15 -13.44
N GLY A 148 -15.72 -4.60 -13.87
CA GLY A 148 -14.77 -3.88 -13.04
C GLY A 148 -14.85 -2.40 -13.27
N VAL A 149 -14.81 -1.59 -12.20
CA VAL A 149 -14.88 -0.12 -12.26
C VAL A 149 -14.01 0.49 -11.17
N ARG A 150 -13.48 1.67 -11.45
CA ARG A 150 -12.85 2.54 -10.45
C ARG A 150 -13.82 3.67 -10.11
N VAL A 151 -14.01 3.92 -8.82
CA VAL A 151 -14.88 5.00 -8.31
C VAL A 151 -14.03 6.02 -7.58
N GLY A 152 -14.13 7.27 -8.02
CA GLY A 152 -13.61 8.45 -7.33
C GLY A 152 -14.75 9.29 -6.73
N ARG A 153 -14.39 10.31 -5.90
CA ARG A 153 -15.31 11.33 -5.41
C ARG A 153 -14.61 12.68 -5.39
N ILE A 154 -15.11 13.60 -6.21
CA ILE A 154 -14.55 14.94 -6.41
C ILE A 154 -15.66 15.97 -6.16
N ASP A 155 -15.41 16.96 -5.33
CA ASP A 155 -16.40 18.00 -4.95
C ASP A 155 -17.73 17.40 -4.50
N GLY A 156 -17.67 16.28 -3.75
CA GLY A 156 -18.84 15.59 -3.23
C GLY A 156 -19.60 14.73 -4.25
N LYS A 157 -19.15 14.62 -5.51
CA LYS A 157 -19.79 13.82 -6.57
C LYS A 157 -18.96 12.59 -6.90
N PHE A 158 -19.63 11.45 -7.11
CA PHE A 158 -18.96 10.24 -7.58
C PHE A 158 -18.59 10.34 -9.06
N VAL A 159 -17.43 9.82 -9.38
CA VAL A 159 -16.84 9.80 -10.74
C VAL A 159 -16.47 8.37 -11.09
N THR A 160 -16.87 7.93 -12.29
CA THR A 160 -16.54 6.62 -12.85
C THR A 160 -15.20 6.70 -13.58
N ASN A 161 -14.26 5.83 -13.24
CA ASN A 161 -12.94 5.71 -13.85
C ASN A 161 -12.18 7.04 -13.94
N PRO A 162 -11.97 7.73 -12.80
CA PRO A 162 -11.24 8.99 -12.78
C PRO A 162 -9.83 8.84 -13.35
N SER A 163 -9.37 9.87 -14.06
CA SER A 163 -7.98 9.97 -14.54
C SER A 163 -6.98 10.08 -13.38
N PRO A 164 -5.67 9.88 -13.61
CA PRO A 164 -4.65 10.09 -12.58
C PRO A 164 -4.69 11.50 -11.97
N GLU A 165 -4.92 12.54 -12.78
CA GLU A 165 -5.03 13.94 -12.30
C GLU A 165 -6.27 14.13 -11.41
N GLU A 166 -7.39 13.52 -11.77
CA GLU A 166 -8.62 13.55 -10.96
C GLU A 166 -8.46 12.76 -9.65
N LEU A 167 -7.66 11.69 -9.64
CA LEU A 167 -7.35 10.93 -8.43
C LEU A 167 -6.52 11.71 -7.42
N GLU A 168 -5.69 12.66 -7.84
CA GLU A 168 -4.91 13.51 -6.93
C GLU A 168 -5.80 14.39 -6.02
N VAL A 169 -6.99 14.76 -6.50
CA VAL A 169 -7.96 15.60 -5.76
C VAL A 169 -9.16 14.81 -5.26
N SER A 170 -9.23 13.52 -5.54
CA SER A 170 -10.34 12.66 -5.16
C SER A 170 -10.30 12.29 -3.68
N GLU A 171 -11.45 12.35 -3.00
CA GLU A 171 -11.60 11.93 -1.61
C GLU A 171 -11.53 10.41 -1.44
N LEU A 172 -11.75 9.64 -2.51
CA LEU A 172 -11.64 8.19 -2.51
C LEU A 172 -11.17 7.67 -3.87
N ASN A 173 -10.53 6.51 -3.81
CA ASN A 173 -10.04 5.75 -4.94
C ASN A 173 -10.33 4.28 -4.70
N ILE A 174 -11.47 3.81 -5.20
CA ILE A 174 -11.96 2.46 -4.97
C ILE A 174 -12.00 1.71 -6.29
N PHE A 175 -11.37 0.55 -6.36
CA PHE A 175 -11.61 -0.43 -7.41
C PHE A 175 -12.63 -1.44 -6.91
N MET A 176 -13.62 -1.74 -7.71
CA MET A 176 -14.59 -2.77 -7.39
C MET A 176 -14.93 -3.64 -8.60
N ALA A 177 -15.33 -4.88 -8.29
CA ALA A 177 -15.88 -5.81 -9.28
C ALA A 177 -17.23 -6.32 -8.80
N ALA A 178 -18.20 -6.31 -9.71
CA ALA A 178 -19.57 -6.70 -9.43
C ALA A 178 -20.18 -7.51 -10.57
N SER A 179 -21.17 -8.34 -10.24
CA SER A 179 -22.14 -8.90 -11.17
C SER A 179 -23.35 -7.97 -11.32
N LYS A 180 -24.34 -8.37 -12.12
CA LYS A 180 -25.62 -7.63 -12.20
C LYS A 180 -26.28 -7.43 -10.83
N ASP A 181 -26.19 -8.44 -9.98
CA ASP A 181 -26.98 -8.54 -8.77
C ASP A 181 -26.15 -8.30 -7.50
N ALA A 182 -24.82 -8.31 -7.59
CA ALA A 182 -23.96 -8.39 -6.43
C ALA A 182 -22.61 -7.73 -6.60
N ILE A 183 -22.16 -7.02 -5.56
CA ILE A 183 -20.75 -6.65 -5.35
C ILE A 183 -20.00 -7.91 -4.93
N LEU A 184 -18.86 -8.20 -5.56
CA LEU A 184 -18.05 -9.39 -5.26
C LEU A 184 -16.71 -9.05 -4.63
N MET A 185 -16.10 -7.95 -5.05
CA MET A 185 -14.81 -7.51 -4.51
C MET A 185 -14.72 -5.99 -4.51
N VAL A 186 -14.16 -5.47 -3.45
CA VAL A 186 -13.80 -4.05 -3.34
C VAL A 186 -12.41 -3.94 -2.75
N GLU A 187 -11.62 -3.03 -3.28
CA GLU A 187 -10.32 -2.65 -2.70
C GLU A 187 -10.04 -1.18 -2.99
N GLY A 188 -9.68 -0.41 -1.97
CA GLY A 188 -9.38 0.99 -2.18
C GLY A 188 -8.95 1.75 -0.94
N GLU A 189 -8.76 3.04 -1.15
CA GLU A 189 -8.32 4.01 -0.16
C GLU A 189 -9.21 5.24 -0.19
N SER A 190 -9.19 6.00 0.89
CA SER A 190 -9.90 7.27 1.00
C SER A 190 -9.24 8.20 2.02
N SER A 191 -9.58 9.48 1.96
CA SER A 191 -9.03 10.51 2.84
C SER A 191 -9.83 10.70 4.15
N GLY A 192 -10.48 9.63 4.66
CA GLY A 192 -11.26 9.68 5.89
C GLY A 192 -12.75 9.92 5.65
N VAL A 193 -13.34 9.29 4.62
CA VAL A 193 -14.79 9.41 4.33
C VAL A 193 -15.63 8.65 5.36
N SER A 194 -16.88 9.10 5.55
CA SER A 194 -17.84 8.41 6.44
C SER A 194 -18.29 7.06 5.86
N GLU A 195 -18.81 6.21 6.73
CA GLU A 195 -19.36 4.91 6.37
C GLU A 195 -20.53 5.04 5.36
N SER A 196 -21.35 6.10 5.47
CA SER A 196 -22.44 6.35 4.53
C SER A 196 -21.93 6.75 3.13
N VAL A 197 -20.91 7.60 3.05
CA VAL A 197 -20.28 7.95 1.76
C VAL A 197 -19.65 6.73 1.12
N MET A 198 -19.00 5.89 1.91
CA MET A 198 -18.42 4.64 1.42
C MET A 198 -19.50 3.70 0.89
N LEU A 199 -20.61 3.52 1.62
CA LEU A 199 -21.75 2.73 1.19
C LEU A 199 -22.30 3.23 -0.15
N ASP A 200 -22.52 4.52 -0.28
CA ASP A 200 -23.04 5.13 -1.51
C ASP A 200 -22.08 4.95 -2.69
N ALA A 201 -20.77 5.04 -2.46
CA ALA A 201 -19.75 4.77 -3.47
C ALA A 201 -19.81 3.34 -4.02
N LEU A 202 -20.03 2.36 -3.13
CA LEU A 202 -20.17 0.95 -3.53
C LEU A 202 -21.37 0.72 -4.43
N TRP A 203 -22.52 1.30 -4.09
CA TRP A 203 -23.73 1.17 -4.92
C TRP A 203 -23.63 1.93 -6.23
N TYR A 204 -23.06 3.13 -6.21
CA TYR A 204 -22.74 3.87 -7.45
C TYR A 204 -21.88 3.03 -8.40
N GLY A 205 -20.84 2.39 -7.89
CA GLY A 205 -19.97 1.55 -8.70
C GLY A 205 -20.68 0.30 -9.24
N GLN A 206 -21.59 -0.31 -8.47
CA GLN A 206 -22.39 -1.45 -8.94
C GLN A 206 -23.31 -1.06 -10.11
N GLU A 207 -23.95 0.10 -10.03
CA GLU A 207 -24.76 0.62 -11.13
C GLU A 207 -23.89 0.94 -12.37
N ALA A 208 -22.71 1.51 -12.15
CA ALA A 208 -21.80 1.90 -13.23
C ALA A 208 -21.28 0.72 -14.06
N VAL A 209 -21.18 -0.51 -13.52
CA VAL A 209 -20.68 -1.68 -14.28
C VAL A 209 -21.76 -2.34 -15.16
N LEU A 210 -23.04 -2.04 -14.97
CA LEU A 210 -24.13 -2.71 -15.71
C LEU A 210 -23.96 -2.65 -17.23
N PRO A 211 -23.64 -1.50 -17.87
CA PRO A 211 -23.45 -1.42 -19.31
C PRO A 211 -22.32 -2.33 -19.81
N ILE A 212 -21.28 -2.55 -19.01
CA ILE A 212 -20.14 -3.41 -19.36
C ILE A 212 -20.51 -4.90 -19.26
N ILE A 213 -21.32 -5.25 -18.28
CA ILE A 213 -21.86 -6.63 -18.16
C ILE A 213 -22.76 -6.95 -19.36
N GLU A 214 -23.65 -6.03 -19.73
CA GLU A 214 -24.51 -6.18 -20.91
C GLU A 214 -23.71 -6.35 -22.20
N MET A 215 -22.62 -5.59 -22.36
CA MET A 215 -21.68 -5.72 -23.47
C MET A 215 -21.07 -7.11 -23.55
N GLN A 216 -20.68 -7.70 -22.43
CA GLN A 216 -20.11 -9.02 -22.35
C GLN A 216 -21.16 -10.09 -22.65
N GLU A 217 -22.39 -9.93 -22.18
CA GLU A 217 -23.52 -10.81 -22.52
C GLU A 217 -23.83 -10.80 -24.02
N GLU A 218 -23.86 -9.61 -24.67
CA GLU A 218 -24.02 -9.49 -26.11
C GLU A 218 -22.89 -10.23 -26.85
N LEU A 219 -21.66 -10.09 -26.40
CA LEU A 219 -20.50 -10.76 -26.98
C LEU A 219 -20.61 -12.29 -26.80
N MET A 220 -20.99 -12.74 -25.61
CA MET A 220 -21.21 -14.16 -25.28
C MET A 220 -22.31 -14.78 -26.16
N GLN A 221 -23.43 -14.09 -26.36
CA GLN A 221 -24.51 -14.55 -27.22
C GLN A 221 -24.12 -14.65 -28.69
N SER A 222 -23.27 -13.73 -29.17
CA SER A 222 -22.90 -13.67 -30.59
C SER A 222 -21.77 -14.61 -31.00
N VAL A 223 -20.80 -14.86 -30.13
CA VAL A 223 -19.56 -15.62 -30.43
C VAL A 223 -19.14 -16.59 -29.32
N GLY A 224 -19.90 -16.68 -28.25
CA GLY A 224 -19.58 -17.55 -27.12
C GLY A 224 -19.55 -19.03 -27.51
N LYS A 225 -18.59 -19.75 -26.97
CA LYS A 225 -18.48 -21.20 -27.13
C LYS A 225 -19.38 -21.90 -26.11
N LYS A 226 -19.84 -23.11 -26.47
CA LYS A 226 -20.55 -23.98 -25.52
C LYS A 226 -19.62 -24.28 -24.34
N LYS A 227 -20.11 -24.03 -23.11
CA LYS A 227 -19.34 -24.28 -21.89
C LYS A 227 -19.10 -25.77 -21.71
N ARG A 228 -17.92 -26.12 -21.19
CA ARG A 228 -17.61 -27.52 -20.75
C ARG A 228 -18.53 -27.87 -19.61
N THR A 229 -18.91 -29.13 -19.57
CA THR A 229 -19.58 -29.71 -18.41
C THR A 229 -18.54 -30.01 -17.35
N VAL A 230 -18.84 -29.65 -16.11
CA VAL A 230 -18.04 -30.05 -14.95
C VAL A 230 -18.60 -31.38 -14.44
N ASP A 231 -17.75 -32.41 -14.44
CA ASP A 231 -18.14 -33.71 -13.88
C ASP A 231 -18.13 -33.55 -12.34
N VAL A 232 -19.31 -33.58 -11.76
CA VAL A 232 -19.47 -33.63 -10.30
C VAL A 232 -19.40 -35.07 -9.88
N PRO A 233 -18.37 -35.51 -9.16
CA PRO A 233 -18.33 -36.88 -8.65
C PRO A 233 -19.59 -37.17 -7.81
N PRO A 234 -20.25 -38.32 -8.00
CA PRO A 234 -21.39 -38.64 -7.16
C PRO A 234 -20.95 -38.73 -5.69
N VAL A 235 -21.63 -37.98 -4.84
CA VAL A 235 -21.37 -38.04 -3.39
C VAL A 235 -21.66 -39.44 -2.88
N ASN A 236 -20.71 -40.04 -2.20
CA ASN A 236 -20.90 -41.35 -1.55
C ASN A 236 -21.86 -41.20 -0.36
N THR A 237 -23.13 -41.33 -0.64
CA THR A 237 -24.19 -41.13 0.35
C THR A 237 -24.10 -42.11 1.51
N GLU A 238 -23.57 -43.31 1.29
CA GLU A 238 -23.38 -44.31 2.35
C GLU A 238 -22.25 -43.86 3.31
N LEU A 239 -21.11 -43.43 2.77
CA LEU A 239 -19.99 -42.92 3.56
C LEU A 239 -20.41 -41.65 4.31
N LYS A 240 -21.12 -40.74 3.64
CA LYS A 240 -21.64 -39.50 4.26
C LYS A 240 -22.56 -39.83 5.43
N SER A 241 -23.52 -40.74 5.27
CA SER A 241 -24.44 -41.12 6.33
C SER A 241 -23.75 -41.77 7.53
N LYS A 242 -22.69 -42.56 7.31
CA LYS A 242 -21.87 -43.12 8.39
C LYS A 242 -21.15 -42.04 9.18
N ILE A 243 -20.55 -41.07 8.50
CA ILE A 243 -19.85 -39.96 9.16
C ILE A 243 -20.85 -39.04 9.91
N GLU A 244 -21.99 -38.73 9.31
CA GLU A 244 -23.06 -37.93 9.93
C GLU A 244 -23.64 -38.58 11.19
N ALA A 245 -23.60 -39.90 11.30
CA ALA A 245 -24.08 -40.61 12.49
C ALA A 245 -23.16 -40.45 13.71
N ILE A 246 -21.86 -40.30 13.51
CA ILE A 246 -20.86 -40.31 14.60
C ILE A 246 -20.10 -39.00 14.81
N ALA A 247 -19.88 -38.21 13.75
CA ALA A 247 -19.03 -37.03 13.82
C ALA A 247 -19.69 -35.81 14.45
N PRO A 248 -20.96 -35.41 14.22
CA PRO A 248 -21.49 -34.10 14.58
C PRO A 248 -21.37 -33.74 16.08
N THR A 249 -21.72 -34.71 16.96
CA THR A 249 -21.63 -34.44 18.42
C THR A 249 -20.18 -34.27 18.87
N ARG A 250 -19.28 -35.16 18.41
CA ARG A 250 -17.85 -35.08 18.73
C ARG A 250 -17.21 -33.81 18.12
N LEU A 251 -17.67 -33.36 16.95
CA LEU A 251 -17.22 -32.12 16.31
C LEU A 251 -17.66 -30.90 17.12
N ARG A 252 -18.89 -30.86 17.63
CA ARG A 252 -19.35 -29.76 18.51
C ARG A 252 -18.50 -29.66 19.77
N ASP A 253 -18.16 -30.77 20.38
CA ASP A 253 -17.31 -30.80 21.58
C ASP A 253 -15.89 -30.30 21.25
N ALA A 254 -15.31 -30.80 20.14
CA ALA A 254 -13.97 -30.33 19.69
C ALA A 254 -13.94 -28.87 19.26
N LEU A 255 -14.96 -28.39 18.56
CA LEU A 255 -15.09 -26.98 18.17
C LEU A 255 -15.29 -26.05 19.37
N GLY A 256 -15.82 -26.56 20.50
CA GLY A 256 -15.97 -25.82 21.74
C GLY A 256 -14.68 -25.56 22.52
N ILE A 257 -13.55 -26.16 22.13
CA ILE A 257 -12.23 -25.93 22.74
C ILE A 257 -11.75 -24.53 22.37
N LYS A 258 -11.48 -23.67 23.37
CA LYS A 258 -11.14 -22.27 23.14
C LYS A 258 -9.72 -22.07 22.61
N ASP A 259 -8.75 -22.83 23.15
CA ASP A 259 -7.38 -22.78 22.69
C ASP A 259 -7.26 -23.31 21.26
N LYS A 260 -6.58 -22.58 20.40
CA LYS A 260 -6.45 -22.91 18.96
C LYS A 260 -5.67 -24.22 18.74
N ILE A 261 -4.53 -24.35 19.42
CA ILE A 261 -3.62 -25.49 19.20
C ILE A 261 -4.32 -26.76 19.69
N GLU A 262 -4.85 -26.75 20.90
CA GLU A 262 -5.59 -27.86 21.50
C GLU A 262 -6.82 -28.23 20.63
N ARG A 263 -7.55 -27.23 20.13
CA ARG A 263 -8.70 -27.45 19.23
C ARG A 263 -8.28 -28.15 17.93
N TYR A 264 -7.21 -27.72 17.30
CA TYR A 264 -6.73 -28.33 16.06
C TYR A 264 -6.20 -29.74 16.28
N GLU A 265 -5.43 -29.96 17.32
CA GLU A 265 -4.97 -31.32 17.69
C GLU A 265 -6.16 -32.25 17.96
N ARG A 266 -7.19 -31.77 18.65
CA ARG A 266 -8.39 -32.55 18.89
C ARG A 266 -9.19 -32.82 17.62
N LEU A 267 -9.32 -31.85 16.71
CA LEU A 267 -10.01 -32.03 15.43
C LEU A 267 -9.27 -33.01 14.51
N ASP A 268 -7.94 -32.94 14.46
CA ASP A 268 -7.11 -33.87 13.70
C ASP A 268 -7.22 -35.30 14.28
N THR A 269 -7.10 -35.43 15.59
CA THR A 269 -7.31 -36.74 16.28
C THR A 269 -8.71 -37.30 15.99
N LEU A 270 -9.74 -36.44 16.09
CA LEU A 270 -11.12 -36.87 15.83
C LEU A 270 -11.32 -37.34 14.39
N ARG A 271 -10.74 -36.63 13.40
CA ARG A 271 -10.78 -37.05 12.00
C ARG A 271 -10.16 -38.42 11.82
N ASP A 272 -9.03 -38.69 12.46
CA ASP A 272 -8.33 -39.96 12.37
C ASP A 272 -9.09 -41.07 13.12
N GLU A 273 -9.69 -40.77 14.27
CA GLU A 273 -10.61 -41.70 14.97
C GLU A 273 -11.79 -42.09 14.07
N VAL A 274 -12.47 -41.11 13.45
CA VAL A 274 -13.60 -41.35 12.53
C VAL A 274 -13.18 -42.14 11.30
N SER A 275 -11.97 -41.82 10.77
CA SER A 275 -11.43 -42.58 9.64
C SER A 275 -11.18 -44.04 9.98
N ASN A 276 -10.56 -44.34 11.11
CA ASN A 276 -10.28 -45.69 11.54
C ASN A 276 -11.57 -46.46 11.85
N GLU A 277 -12.58 -45.82 12.47
CA GLU A 277 -13.86 -46.42 12.81
C GLU A 277 -14.68 -46.80 11.56
N ILE A 278 -14.61 -46.03 10.47
CA ILE A 278 -15.41 -46.23 9.26
C ILE A 278 -14.67 -47.04 8.19
N LEU A 279 -13.39 -46.74 7.96
CA LEU A 279 -12.59 -47.32 6.86
C LEU A 279 -11.59 -48.39 7.32
N GLY A 280 -11.35 -48.50 8.66
CA GLY A 280 -10.35 -49.42 9.23
C GLY A 280 -8.91 -48.88 9.12
N ASP A 281 -7.94 -49.72 9.54
CA ASP A 281 -6.53 -49.30 9.73
C ASP A 281 -5.72 -49.06 8.44
N SER A 282 -6.27 -49.41 7.27
CA SER A 282 -5.54 -49.28 6.00
C SER A 282 -6.49 -48.90 4.85
N PRO A 283 -7.10 -47.74 4.89
CA PRO A 283 -8.01 -47.28 3.85
C PRO A 283 -7.26 -47.02 2.53
N ASP A 284 -7.94 -47.20 1.40
CA ASP A 284 -7.43 -46.77 0.12
C ASP A 284 -7.37 -45.22 0.04
N SER A 285 -6.52 -44.72 -0.85
CA SER A 285 -6.24 -43.28 -0.99
C SER A 285 -7.49 -42.46 -1.32
N ASP A 286 -8.40 -43.02 -2.12
CA ASP A 286 -9.56 -42.28 -2.62
C ASP A 286 -10.66 -42.20 -1.56
N SER A 287 -10.95 -43.31 -0.87
CA SER A 287 -11.86 -43.33 0.29
C SER A 287 -11.38 -42.42 1.42
N SER A 288 -10.06 -42.37 1.67
CA SER A 288 -9.47 -41.45 2.65
C SER A 288 -9.65 -39.96 2.27
N LYS A 289 -9.48 -39.61 1.00
CA LYS A 289 -9.70 -38.23 0.52
C LYS A 289 -11.18 -37.86 0.62
N GLU A 290 -12.06 -38.76 0.21
CA GLU A 290 -13.50 -38.51 0.26
C GLU A 290 -13.98 -38.31 1.70
N LEU A 291 -13.52 -39.14 2.64
CA LEU A 291 -13.84 -39.03 4.07
C LEU A 291 -13.35 -37.64 4.60
N LYS A 292 -12.12 -37.22 4.28
CA LYS A 292 -11.59 -35.94 4.69
C LYS A 292 -12.45 -34.78 4.20
N GLN A 293 -12.90 -34.83 2.93
CA GLN A 293 -13.77 -33.83 2.36
C GLN A 293 -15.12 -33.77 3.07
N ILE A 294 -15.79 -34.90 3.23
CA ILE A 294 -17.10 -34.99 3.92
C ILE A 294 -16.97 -34.51 5.36
N PHE A 295 -15.90 -34.89 6.07
CA PHE A 295 -15.66 -34.47 7.44
C PHE A 295 -15.46 -32.96 7.51
N ALA A 296 -14.73 -32.35 6.56
CA ALA A 296 -14.55 -30.92 6.46
C ALA A 296 -15.87 -30.18 6.19
N ASP A 297 -16.72 -30.71 5.32
CA ASP A 297 -18.03 -30.14 5.02
C ASP A 297 -18.95 -30.20 6.25
N ILE A 298 -19.01 -31.32 6.99
CA ILE A 298 -19.78 -31.44 8.22
C ILE A 298 -19.23 -30.47 9.29
N LYS A 299 -17.90 -30.35 9.44
CA LYS A 299 -17.28 -29.36 10.35
C LYS A 299 -17.73 -27.96 10.00
N LYS A 300 -17.72 -27.58 8.71
CA LYS A 300 -18.19 -26.30 8.21
C LYS A 300 -19.66 -26.07 8.58
N ASP A 301 -20.53 -27.03 8.33
CA ASP A 301 -21.97 -26.95 8.59
C ASP A 301 -22.26 -26.81 10.09
N GLU A 302 -21.56 -27.55 10.95
CA GLU A 302 -21.70 -27.47 12.41
C GLU A 302 -21.28 -26.10 12.94
N MET A 303 -20.14 -25.55 12.47
CA MET A 303 -19.68 -24.23 12.85
C MET A 303 -20.67 -23.14 12.42
N ARG A 304 -21.14 -23.17 11.17
CA ARG A 304 -22.10 -22.20 10.61
C ARG A 304 -23.45 -22.28 11.32
N SER A 305 -23.95 -23.49 11.55
CA SER A 305 -25.23 -23.73 12.26
C SER A 305 -25.18 -23.21 13.69
N SER A 306 -24.09 -23.46 14.42
CA SER A 306 -23.88 -22.92 15.77
C SER A 306 -23.91 -21.40 15.79
N LEU A 307 -23.24 -20.75 14.87
CA LEU A 307 -23.23 -19.27 14.75
C LEU A 307 -24.61 -18.70 14.46
N ILE A 308 -25.36 -19.30 13.52
CA ILE A 308 -26.70 -18.83 13.14
C ILE A 308 -27.69 -19.03 14.28
N THR A 309 -27.67 -20.21 14.92
CA THR A 309 -28.67 -20.61 15.91
C THR A 309 -28.38 -20.04 17.30
N ASN A 310 -27.14 -20.20 17.77
CA ASN A 310 -26.75 -19.88 19.15
C ASN A 310 -26.04 -18.53 19.25
N LYS A 311 -25.64 -17.93 18.12
CA LYS A 311 -24.83 -16.70 18.07
C LYS A 311 -23.55 -16.79 18.92
N THR A 312 -22.99 -18.00 18.99
CA THR A 312 -21.74 -18.27 19.73
C THR A 312 -20.68 -18.73 18.77
N ARG A 313 -19.51 -18.10 18.85
CA ARG A 313 -18.35 -18.37 18.01
C ARG A 313 -17.55 -19.56 18.54
N ILE A 314 -16.64 -20.10 17.74
CA ILE A 314 -15.82 -21.27 18.12
C ILE A 314 -14.92 -21.03 19.32
N ASP A 315 -14.54 -19.78 19.62
CA ASP A 315 -13.79 -19.40 20.80
C ASP A 315 -14.66 -18.92 21.97
N GLY A 316 -15.98 -19.05 21.85
CA GLY A 316 -16.97 -18.69 22.85
C GLY A 316 -17.40 -17.22 22.86
N ARG A 317 -16.81 -16.37 22.00
CA ARG A 317 -17.21 -14.96 21.86
C ARG A 317 -18.59 -14.80 21.25
N LYS A 318 -19.21 -13.66 21.53
CA LYS A 318 -20.39 -13.18 20.76
C LYS A 318 -19.96 -12.60 19.41
N PRO A 319 -20.87 -12.45 18.43
CA PRO A 319 -20.54 -11.94 17.10
C PRO A 319 -19.83 -10.59 17.09
N THR A 320 -20.15 -9.68 18.01
CA THR A 320 -19.58 -8.32 18.08
C THR A 320 -18.33 -8.21 18.96
N GLU A 321 -17.98 -9.28 19.71
CA GLU A 321 -16.85 -9.24 20.65
C GLU A 321 -15.51 -9.31 19.92
N ILE A 322 -14.59 -8.47 20.36
CA ILE A 322 -13.20 -8.40 19.90
C ILE A 322 -12.31 -9.12 20.92
N ARG A 323 -11.31 -9.85 20.45
CA ARG A 323 -10.30 -10.52 21.30
C ARG A 323 -9.57 -9.50 22.20
N PRO A 324 -9.03 -9.91 23.35
CA PRO A 324 -8.20 -9.05 24.18
C PRO A 324 -7.06 -8.42 23.39
N ILE A 325 -6.85 -7.12 23.61
CA ILE A 325 -5.81 -6.34 22.94
C ILE A 325 -4.79 -5.87 23.95
N THR A 326 -3.50 -6.05 23.63
CA THR A 326 -2.37 -5.45 24.34
C THR A 326 -1.48 -4.72 23.35
N CYS A 327 -0.96 -3.57 23.78
CA CYS A 327 -0.10 -2.72 22.98
C CYS A 327 1.13 -2.33 23.78
N GLU A 328 2.31 -2.53 23.21
CA GLU A 328 3.59 -2.14 23.80
C GLU A 328 4.33 -1.22 22.84
N THR A 329 4.92 -0.14 23.33
CA THR A 329 5.78 0.76 22.57
C THR A 329 7.19 0.77 23.11
N LYS A 330 8.18 1.23 22.34
CA LYS A 330 9.62 1.16 22.69
C LYS A 330 10.13 -0.26 22.91
N VAL A 331 9.59 -1.23 22.19
CA VAL A 331 9.92 -2.65 22.33
C VAL A 331 11.39 -2.91 22.01
N LEU A 332 11.91 -2.24 20.97
CA LEU A 332 13.27 -2.41 20.48
C LEU A 332 14.15 -1.19 20.79
N PRO A 333 15.29 -1.35 21.53
CA PRO A 333 16.03 -0.22 22.09
C PRO A 333 16.77 0.66 21.06
N ARG A 334 17.09 0.14 19.87
CA ARG A 334 17.91 0.84 18.86
C ARG A 334 17.14 1.34 17.65
N THR A 335 15.85 1.06 17.55
CA THR A 335 14.99 1.50 16.45
C THR A 335 14.57 2.96 16.63
N HIS A 336 14.08 3.58 15.55
CA HIS A 336 13.58 4.95 15.66
C HIS A 336 12.20 4.99 16.32
N GLY A 337 11.38 3.96 16.11
CA GLY A 337 10.15 3.67 16.83
C GLY A 337 9.78 2.21 16.64
N SER A 338 9.14 1.61 17.64
CA SER A 338 8.70 0.22 17.60
C SER A 338 7.48 -0.02 18.44
N ALA A 339 6.57 -0.86 17.96
CA ALA A 339 5.39 -1.26 18.69
C ALA A 339 5.06 -2.73 18.46
N LEU A 340 4.64 -3.39 19.53
CA LEU A 340 4.09 -4.74 19.50
C LEU A 340 2.58 -4.62 19.76
N PHE A 341 1.80 -5.07 18.81
CA PHE A 341 0.35 -5.14 18.91
C PHE A 341 -0.07 -6.60 18.95
N THR A 342 -0.78 -6.99 20.00
CA THR A 342 -1.30 -8.34 20.17
C THR A 342 -2.81 -8.29 20.30
N ARG A 343 -3.53 -9.10 19.52
CA ARG A 343 -4.98 -9.27 19.58
C ARG A 343 -5.28 -10.76 19.65
N GLY A 344 -5.52 -11.26 20.87
CA GLY A 344 -5.58 -12.70 21.11
C GLY A 344 -4.33 -13.39 20.57
N GLU A 345 -4.52 -14.34 19.67
CA GLU A 345 -3.49 -15.17 19.02
C GLU A 345 -3.00 -14.54 17.68
N THR A 346 -2.99 -13.23 17.58
CA THR A 346 -2.45 -12.50 16.41
C THR A 346 -1.55 -11.39 16.90
N GLN A 347 -0.27 -11.44 16.53
CA GLN A 347 0.76 -10.52 17.00
C GLN A 347 1.57 -9.93 15.86
N ALA A 348 1.73 -8.62 15.85
CA ALA A 348 2.50 -7.88 14.87
C ALA A 348 3.51 -6.95 15.58
N LEU A 349 4.78 -7.08 15.23
CA LEU A 349 5.85 -6.17 15.62
C LEU A 349 6.12 -5.20 14.46
N ALA A 350 5.78 -3.93 14.65
CA ALA A 350 6.07 -2.90 13.66
C ALA A 350 7.27 -2.06 14.08
N VAL A 351 8.10 -1.73 13.10
CA VAL A 351 9.31 -0.93 13.28
C VAL A 351 9.34 0.22 12.29
N THR A 352 9.48 1.43 12.82
CA THR A 352 9.64 2.66 12.02
C THR A 352 11.11 3.01 11.87
N THR A 353 11.52 3.31 10.64
CA THR A 353 12.83 3.86 10.32
C THR A 353 12.65 5.17 9.54
N LEU A 354 13.33 6.21 9.99
CA LEU A 354 13.33 7.53 9.36
C LEU A 354 14.61 7.67 8.53
N GLY A 355 14.48 8.11 7.30
CA GLY A 355 15.56 8.28 6.34
C GLY A 355 15.56 9.65 5.67
N ALA A 356 16.53 9.87 4.78
CA ALA A 356 16.67 11.06 3.95
C ALA A 356 15.94 10.87 2.60
N ARG A 357 15.99 11.89 1.74
CA ARG A 357 15.41 11.88 0.39
C ARG A 357 16.02 10.77 -0.49
N GLU A 358 17.31 10.50 -0.35
CA GLU A 358 18.00 9.45 -1.12
C GLU A 358 17.52 8.03 -0.76
N ASP A 359 16.83 7.89 0.38
CA ASP A 359 16.24 6.64 0.84
C ASP A 359 14.81 6.42 0.30
N GLU A 360 14.26 7.38 -0.49
CA GLU A 360 12.96 7.24 -1.16
C GLU A 360 12.98 6.06 -2.15
N LYS A 361 11.90 5.29 -2.19
CA LYS A 361 11.76 4.17 -3.12
C LYS A 361 11.48 4.71 -4.52
N MET A 362 12.41 4.49 -5.45
CA MET A 362 12.19 4.74 -6.87
C MET A 362 11.22 3.70 -7.45
N ILE A 363 10.18 4.16 -8.11
CA ILE A 363 9.19 3.35 -8.81
C ILE A 363 9.26 3.67 -10.30
N GLU A 364 9.45 2.64 -11.12
CA GLU A 364 9.37 2.73 -12.58
C GLU A 364 8.04 2.09 -13.02
N SER A 365 7.18 2.86 -13.67
CA SER A 365 5.86 2.46 -14.17
C SER A 365 5.66 2.92 -15.61
N LEU A 366 4.50 2.64 -16.20
CA LEU A 366 4.11 3.20 -17.52
C LEU A 366 4.05 4.73 -17.50
N ASP A 367 3.70 5.34 -16.37
CA ASP A 367 3.64 6.80 -16.17
C ASP A 367 5.02 7.44 -16.03
N GLY A 368 6.04 6.66 -15.72
CA GLY A 368 7.40 7.13 -15.58
C GLY A 368 8.11 6.70 -14.32
N ILE A 369 9.09 7.51 -13.94
CA ILE A 369 9.83 7.36 -12.69
C ILE A 369 9.21 8.28 -11.66
N SER A 370 8.80 7.71 -10.54
CA SER A 370 8.32 8.43 -9.38
C SER A 370 9.08 8.01 -8.13
N PHE A 371 8.99 8.81 -7.06
CA PHE A 371 9.67 8.56 -5.80
C PHE A 371 8.64 8.51 -4.67
N LYS A 372 8.73 7.46 -3.86
CA LYS A 372 7.81 7.21 -2.75
C LYS A 372 8.54 7.37 -1.43
N ARG A 373 8.12 8.34 -0.61
CA ARG A 373 8.75 8.62 0.68
C ARG A 373 8.16 7.83 1.87
N PHE A 374 6.93 7.33 1.75
CA PHE A 374 6.30 6.47 2.74
C PHE A 374 6.16 5.07 2.18
N MET A 375 6.65 4.06 2.89
CA MET A 375 6.61 2.67 2.45
C MET A 375 6.42 1.72 3.62
N LEU A 376 5.60 0.68 3.42
CA LEU A 376 5.33 -0.35 4.39
C LEU A 376 5.65 -1.73 3.80
N HIS A 377 6.49 -2.49 4.49
CA HIS A 377 6.83 -3.87 4.15
C HIS A 377 6.26 -4.82 5.21
N TYR A 378 5.56 -5.84 4.73
CA TYR A 378 4.90 -6.84 5.55
C TYR A 378 5.58 -8.19 5.36
N ASN A 379 5.99 -8.81 6.46
CA ASN A 379 6.64 -10.11 6.48
C ASN A 379 5.78 -11.12 7.25
N PHE A 380 5.57 -12.29 6.63
CA PHE A 380 4.77 -13.37 7.19
C PHE A 380 5.62 -14.66 7.22
N PRO A 381 6.52 -14.82 8.19
CA PRO A 381 7.34 -16.01 8.32
C PRO A 381 6.52 -17.23 8.73
N SER A 382 6.89 -18.40 8.27
CA SER A 382 6.15 -19.65 8.47
C SER A 382 5.93 -20.00 9.95
N PHE A 383 6.85 -19.62 10.83
CA PHE A 383 6.71 -19.89 12.25
C PHE A 383 5.49 -19.19 12.90
N CYS A 384 4.98 -18.10 12.32
CA CYS A 384 3.82 -17.39 12.88
C CYS A 384 2.51 -18.20 12.83
N VAL A 385 2.49 -19.27 12.05
CA VAL A 385 1.41 -20.27 12.00
C VAL A 385 1.87 -21.68 12.40
N GLY A 386 3.10 -21.81 12.94
CA GLY A 386 3.67 -23.08 13.37
C GLY A 386 4.20 -23.97 12.24
N GLU A 387 4.40 -23.44 11.04
CA GLU A 387 4.90 -24.20 9.88
C GLU A 387 6.43 -24.13 9.76
N THR A 388 7.04 -25.18 9.18
CA THR A 388 8.48 -25.31 8.95
C THR A 388 8.83 -25.11 7.47
N GLN A 389 8.73 -23.88 6.97
CA GLN A 389 9.11 -23.55 5.59
C GLN A 389 10.36 -22.66 5.56
N ALA A 390 11.20 -22.86 4.55
CA ALA A 390 12.36 -22.01 4.34
C ALA A 390 11.95 -20.57 4.01
N PRO A 391 12.67 -19.55 4.49
CA PRO A 391 12.42 -18.16 4.14
C PRO A 391 12.44 -17.95 2.62
N ARG A 392 11.44 -17.26 2.09
CA ARG A 392 11.33 -16.88 0.67
C ARG A 392 11.12 -15.37 0.59
N GLY A 393 11.36 -14.81 -0.59
CA GLY A 393 10.93 -13.42 -0.86
C GLY A 393 9.41 -13.26 -0.72
N PRO A 394 8.92 -12.01 -0.57
CA PRO A 394 7.50 -11.75 -0.37
C PRO A 394 6.67 -12.30 -1.52
N GLY A 395 5.64 -13.06 -1.19
CA GLY A 395 4.66 -13.56 -2.13
C GLY A 395 3.56 -12.55 -2.43
N ARG A 396 2.63 -12.93 -3.31
CA ARG A 396 1.50 -12.07 -3.70
C ARG A 396 0.62 -11.66 -2.51
N ARG A 397 0.51 -12.52 -1.48
CA ARG A 397 -0.29 -12.27 -0.28
C ARG A 397 0.37 -11.20 0.60
N GLU A 398 1.67 -11.32 0.83
CA GLU A 398 2.43 -10.36 1.62
C GLU A 398 2.43 -8.97 0.97
N ILE A 399 2.62 -8.89 -0.34
CA ILE A 399 2.52 -7.61 -1.09
C ILE A 399 1.14 -7.00 -0.90
N GLY A 400 0.06 -7.78 -1.05
CA GLY A 400 -1.31 -7.29 -0.88
C GLY A 400 -1.62 -6.80 0.53
N HIS A 401 -1.19 -7.54 1.57
CA HIS A 401 -1.39 -7.16 2.96
C HIS A 401 -0.60 -5.91 3.33
N GLY A 402 0.65 -5.80 2.89
CA GLY A 402 1.48 -4.62 3.09
C GLY A 402 0.87 -3.39 2.45
N THR A 403 0.41 -3.50 1.19
CA THR A 403 -0.20 -2.39 0.46
C THR A 403 -1.53 -1.93 1.09
N LEU A 404 -2.37 -2.84 1.56
CA LEU A 404 -3.61 -2.47 2.26
C LEU A 404 -3.30 -1.66 3.53
N ALA A 405 -2.34 -2.10 4.33
CA ALA A 405 -1.92 -1.37 5.52
C ALA A 405 -1.29 -0.01 5.18
N GLU A 406 -0.46 0.05 4.14
CA GLU A 406 0.15 1.28 3.66
C GLU A 406 -0.89 2.30 3.20
N ARG A 407 -1.86 1.88 2.34
CA ARG A 407 -2.97 2.72 1.89
C ARG A 407 -3.76 3.29 3.07
N GLY A 408 -4.07 2.44 4.05
CA GLY A 408 -4.82 2.86 5.22
C GLY A 408 -4.10 3.89 6.11
N LEU A 409 -2.77 3.88 6.11
CA LEU A 409 -1.95 4.81 6.90
C LEU A 409 -1.55 6.08 6.13
N THR A 410 -1.50 6.02 4.79
CA THR A 410 -1.06 7.15 3.94
C THR A 410 -1.80 8.47 4.25
N PRO A 411 -3.13 8.51 4.42
CA PRO A 411 -3.85 9.76 4.65
C PRO A 411 -3.49 10.48 5.96
N VAL A 412 -3.00 9.74 6.95
CA VAL A 412 -2.62 10.29 8.26
C VAL A 412 -1.15 10.65 8.37
N VAL A 413 -0.31 10.24 7.41
CA VAL A 413 1.11 10.59 7.37
C VAL A 413 1.24 12.10 7.08
N PRO A 414 2.07 12.85 7.83
CA PRO A 414 2.27 14.27 7.60
C PRO A 414 2.86 14.54 6.21
N THR A 415 2.61 15.72 5.65
CA THR A 415 3.17 16.14 4.37
C THR A 415 4.70 16.27 4.44
N LYS A 416 5.37 16.33 3.28
CA LYS A 416 6.83 16.53 3.23
C LYS A 416 7.25 17.87 3.86
N ALA A 417 6.41 18.90 3.77
CA ALA A 417 6.68 20.21 4.37
C ALA A 417 6.63 20.18 5.91
N GLU A 418 5.71 19.38 6.47
CA GLU A 418 5.54 19.22 7.92
C GLU A 418 6.59 18.28 8.54
N PHE A 419 6.94 17.20 7.81
CA PHE A 419 7.85 16.17 8.30
C PHE A 419 8.70 15.61 7.14
N PRO A 420 9.88 16.21 6.86
CA PRO A 420 10.65 15.97 5.63
C PRO A 420 11.45 14.66 5.61
N TYR A 421 11.05 13.67 6.36
CA TYR A 421 11.70 12.36 6.39
C TYR A 421 11.08 11.38 5.39
N THR A 422 11.91 10.50 4.84
CA THR A 422 11.47 9.24 4.27
C THR A 422 11.11 8.30 5.42
N ILE A 423 9.92 7.70 5.38
CA ILE A 423 9.41 6.83 6.44
C ILE A 423 9.31 5.40 5.90
N ARG A 424 10.04 4.48 6.49
CA ARG A 424 9.94 3.06 6.20
C ARG A 424 9.38 2.33 7.41
N LEU A 425 8.26 1.64 7.21
CA LEU A 425 7.68 0.69 8.16
C LEU A 425 8.02 -0.74 7.75
N VAL A 426 8.33 -1.57 8.72
CA VAL A 426 8.42 -3.02 8.55
C VAL A 426 7.55 -3.65 9.62
N SER A 427 6.64 -4.50 9.19
CA SER A 427 5.77 -5.29 10.08
C SER A 427 6.17 -6.76 10.00
N GLU A 428 6.64 -7.30 11.12
CA GLU A 428 6.94 -8.70 11.31
C GLU A 428 5.76 -9.38 12.01
N ILE A 429 5.15 -10.34 11.37
CA ILE A 429 4.08 -11.12 11.98
C ILE A 429 4.68 -12.24 12.82
N LEU A 430 4.45 -12.20 14.12
CA LEU A 430 5.02 -13.16 15.06
C LEU A 430 4.06 -14.30 15.37
N GLU A 431 2.74 -14.03 15.29
CA GLU A 431 1.68 -14.99 15.53
C GLU A 431 0.45 -14.62 14.70
N SER A 432 -0.29 -15.61 14.14
CA SER A 432 -1.44 -15.34 13.28
C SER A 432 -2.59 -16.33 13.49
N ASN A 433 -3.73 -15.76 13.89
CA ASN A 433 -5.04 -16.42 13.88
C ASN A 433 -6.13 -15.42 13.45
N GLY A 434 -6.13 -15.09 12.16
CA GLY A 434 -7.06 -14.13 11.56
C GLY A 434 -6.55 -12.69 11.53
N SER A 435 -6.63 -12.10 10.36
CA SER A 435 -6.35 -10.70 10.02
C SER A 435 -5.07 -10.08 10.61
N SER A 436 -3.93 -10.67 10.29
CA SER A 436 -2.61 -10.11 10.60
C SER A 436 -2.34 -8.75 9.90
N SER A 437 -2.97 -8.49 8.75
CA SER A 437 -2.88 -7.18 8.08
C SER A 437 -3.50 -6.05 8.92
N MET A 438 -4.60 -6.31 9.62
CA MET A 438 -5.21 -5.32 10.51
C MET A 438 -4.40 -5.11 11.79
N ALA A 439 -3.76 -6.15 12.31
CA ALA A 439 -2.78 -6.02 13.38
C ALA A 439 -1.57 -5.17 12.93
N THR A 440 -1.13 -5.35 11.67
CA THR A 440 -0.08 -4.52 11.06
C THR A 440 -0.45 -3.04 11.04
N VAL A 441 -1.69 -2.68 10.66
CA VAL A 441 -2.15 -1.29 10.69
C VAL A 441 -2.01 -0.69 12.09
N CYS A 442 -2.53 -1.39 13.11
CA CYS A 442 -2.49 -0.92 14.50
C CYS A 442 -1.06 -0.79 15.03
N ALA A 443 -0.23 -1.83 14.84
CA ALA A 443 1.17 -1.81 15.23
C ALA A 443 1.96 -0.69 14.53
N SER A 444 1.73 -0.49 13.23
CA SER A 444 2.42 0.52 12.42
C SER A 444 2.02 1.94 12.82
N SER A 445 0.74 2.19 13.12
CA SER A 445 0.27 3.46 13.66
C SER A 445 1.01 3.79 14.97
N LEU A 446 1.03 2.86 15.91
CA LEU A 446 1.75 3.02 17.19
C LEU A 446 3.27 3.17 17.00
N ALA A 447 3.89 2.43 16.09
CA ALA A 447 5.34 2.51 15.82
C ALA A 447 5.75 3.86 15.21
N MET A 448 4.91 4.47 14.36
CA MET A 448 5.13 5.83 13.85
C MET A 448 4.95 6.86 14.97
N MET A 449 3.92 6.74 15.80
CA MET A 449 3.71 7.61 16.96
C MET A 449 4.87 7.49 17.96
N ASP A 450 5.39 6.29 18.19
CA ASP A 450 6.57 6.05 19.04
C ASP A 450 7.84 6.65 18.48
N ALA A 451 7.99 6.70 17.14
CA ALA A 451 9.10 7.36 16.47
C ALA A 451 9.04 8.90 16.53
N GLY A 452 7.94 9.48 16.98
CA GLY A 452 7.71 10.93 16.97
C GLY A 452 7.25 11.47 15.62
N VAL A 453 6.72 10.62 14.72
CA VAL A 453 6.08 11.09 13.50
C VAL A 453 4.77 11.79 13.88
N PRO A 454 4.55 13.07 13.51
CA PRO A 454 3.33 13.79 13.88
C PRO A 454 2.17 13.36 12.98
N LEU A 455 1.62 12.17 13.27
CA LEU A 455 0.44 11.68 12.55
C LEU A 455 -0.75 12.63 12.76
N LYS A 456 -1.57 12.81 11.74
CA LYS A 456 -2.82 13.59 11.85
C LYS A 456 -3.78 12.95 12.84
N ASP A 457 -3.90 11.62 12.78
CA ASP A 457 -4.74 10.80 13.65
C ASP A 457 -4.13 9.42 13.84
N ALA A 458 -4.42 8.76 14.96
CA ALA A 458 -4.17 7.34 15.12
C ALA A 458 -5.10 6.53 14.20
N THR A 459 -4.57 5.42 13.67
CA THR A 459 -5.30 4.59 12.71
C THR A 459 -5.37 3.16 13.20
N ALA A 460 -6.55 2.55 13.14
CA ALA A 460 -6.76 1.15 13.45
C ALA A 460 -7.43 0.40 12.31
N GLY A 461 -7.27 -0.92 12.30
CA GLY A 461 -7.89 -1.81 11.33
C GLY A 461 -8.66 -2.93 12.02
N ILE A 462 -9.79 -3.32 11.44
CA ILE A 462 -10.61 -4.43 11.88
C ILE A 462 -11.00 -5.31 10.70
N ALA A 463 -11.10 -6.63 10.94
CA ALA A 463 -11.64 -7.58 9.97
C ALA A 463 -13.00 -8.08 10.43
N MET A 464 -13.97 -7.90 9.55
CA MET A 464 -15.34 -8.36 9.70
C MET A 464 -15.57 -9.61 8.87
N GLY A 465 -16.49 -10.45 9.31
CA GLY A 465 -16.98 -11.61 8.58
C GLY A 465 -18.48 -11.66 8.50
N LEU A 466 -18.97 -12.56 7.70
CA LEU A 466 -20.40 -12.85 7.57
C LEU A 466 -20.62 -14.35 7.51
N ILE A 467 -21.63 -14.82 8.23
CA ILE A 467 -22.23 -16.15 8.04
C ILE A 467 -23.69 -15.95 7.69
N SER A 468 -24.12 -16.51 6.56
CA SER A 468 -25.47 -16.39 6.03
C SER A 468 -26.04 -17.76 5.65
N ASP A 469 -27.30 -18.02 5.97
CA ASP A 469 -28.07 -19.18 5.45
C ASP A 469 -29.04 -18.77 4.32
N GLY A 470 -28.90 -17.55 3.81
CA GLY A 470 -29.78 -16.96 2.81
C GLY A 470 -31.02 -16.25 3.40
N LYS A 471 -31.32 -16.46 4.69
CA LYS A 471 -32.40 -15.78 5.42
C LYS A 471 -31.87 -15.00 6.62
N ASN A 472 -30.95 -15.60 7.36
CA ASN A 472 -30.35 -15.00 8.55
C ASN A 472 -28.90 -14.64 8.24
N ASN A 473 -28.51 -13.43 8.61
CA ASN A 473 -27.16 -12.93 8.47
C ASN A 473 -26.56 -12.67 9.86
N VAL A 474 -25.37 -13.20 10.12
CA VAL A 474 -24.61 -12.93 11.36
C VAL A 474 -23.30 -12.29 10.98
N ILE A 475 -23.16 -11.01 11.31
CA ILE A 475 -21.94 -10.21 11.07
C ILE A 475 -21.01 -10.42 12.27
N LEU A 476 -19.74 -10.72 11.98
CA LEU A 476 -18.71 -11.02 12.97
C LEU A 476 -17.67 -9.91 13.01
N SER A 477 -17.36 -9.40 14.20
CA SER A 477 -16.22 -8.50 14.42
C SER A 477 -14.97 -9.30 14.78
N ASP A 478 -13.79 -8.89 14.29
CA ASP A 478 -12.50 -9.52 14.59
C ASP A 478 -12.51 -11.03 14.34
N ILE A 479 -12.62 -11.41 13.06
CA ILE A 479 -12.71 -12.81 12.65
C ILE A 479 -11.42 -13.59 12.89
N LEU A 480 -11.60 -14.87 13.23
CA LEU A 480 -10.53 -15.87 13.29
C LEU A 480 -10.20 -16.42 11.90
N GLY A 481 -9.08 -17.13 11.77
CA GLY A 481 -8.69 -17.78 10.53
C GLY A 481 -9.73 -18.78 10.00
N ASP A 482 -10.34 -19.59 10.89
CA ASP A 482 -11.43 -20.51 10.52
C ASP A 482 -12.66 -19.75 10.03
N GLU A 483 -13.02 -18.64 10.66
CA GLU A 483 -14.18 -17.81 10.29
C GLU A 483 -13.96 -17.07 8.97
N ASP A 484 -12.71 -16.65 8.65
CA ASP A 484 -12.35 -16.16 7.33
C ASP A 484 -12.51 -17.26 6.27
N HIS A 485 -11.95 -18.45 6.53
CA HIS A 485 -11.97 -19.55 5.55
C HIS A 485 -13.37 -20.08 5.28
N LEU A 486 -14.18 -20.29 6.32
CA LEU A 486 -15.51 -20.91 6.24
C LEU A 486 -16.66 -19.89 6.10
N GLY A 487 -16.38 -18.60 6.21
CA GLY A 487 -17.35 -17.51 6.10
C GLY A 487 -17.70 -17.11 4.67
N ASP A 488 -18.71 -16.28 4.56
CA ASP A 488 -19.30 -15.81 3.28
C ASP A 488 -18.75 -14.44 2.85
N MET A 489 -18.08 -13.71 3.75
CA MET A 489 -17.45 -12.42 3.51
C MET A 489 -16.18 -12.29 4.37
N ASP A 490 -15.12 -11.74 3.80
CA ASP A 490 -13.96 -11.17 4.48
C ASP A 490 -13.94 -9.67 4.17
N PHE A 491 -14.16 -8.84 5.20
CA PHE A 491 -14.26 -7.40 5.04
C PHE A 491 -13.33 -6.68 6.01
N LYS A 492 -12.27 -6.10 5.49
CA LYS A 492 -11.27 -5.35 6.24
C LYS A 492 -11.55 -3.86 6.10
N VAL A 493 -11.66 -3.18 7.22
CA VAL A 493 -11.89 -1.72 7.30
C VAL A 493 -10.78 -1.08 8.12
N VAL A 494 -10.12 -0.11 7.53
CA VAL A 494 -9.07 0.70 8.15
C VAL A 494 -9.56 2.13 8.27
N GLY A 495 -9.27 2.79 9.38
CA GLY A 495 -9.61 4.20 9.54
C GLY A 495 -9.19 4.80 10.87
N THR A 496 -9.49 6.08 10.99
CA THR A 496 -9.29 6.88 12.18
C THR A 496 -10.58 6.96 13.01
N GLU A 497 -10.62 7.78 14.02
CA GLU A 497 -11.87 8.12 14.73
C GLU A 497 -12.88 8.79 13.77
N ASN A 498 -12.40 9.57 12.80
CA ASN A 498 -13.20 10.44 11.95
C ASN A 498 -13.78 9.75 10.71
N GLY A 499 -13.13 8.69 10.18
CA GLY A 499 -13.63 8.02 8.98
C GLY A 499 -12.74 6.89 8.48
N ILE A 500 -13.15 6.30 7.37
CA ILE A 500 -12.47 5.19 6.70
C ILE A 500 -11.32 5.74 5.87
N THR A 501 -10.15 5.09 5.94
CA THR A 501 -8.96 5.42 5.13
C THR A 501 -8.62 4.35 4.11
N ALA A 502 -8.98 3.09 4.35
CA ALA A 502 -8.89 2.02 3.35
C ALA A 502 -9.89 0.91 3.67
N LEU A 503 -10.23 0.16 2.63
CA LEU A 503 -11.04 -1.04 2.79
C LEU A 503 -10.66 -2.11 1.78
N GLN A 504 -10.96 -3.36 2.15
CA GLN A 504 -10.84 -4.52 1.27
C GLN A 504 -11.97 -5.49 1.62
N MET A 505 -12.81 -5.83 0.63
CA MET A 505 -13.94 -6.74 0.81
C MET A 505 -13.91 -7.84 -0.25
N ASP A 506 -14.05 -9.08 0.20
CA ASP A 506 -14.25 -10.26 -0.62
C ASP A 506 -15.55 -10.93 -0.23
N ILE A 507 -16.46 -11.13 -1.18
CA ILE A 507 -17.73 -11.82 -0.98
C ILE A 507 -17.66 -13.16 -1.69
N LYS A 508 -17.97 -14.24 -0.96
CA LYS A 508 -17.86 -15.62 -1.42
C LYS A 508 -19.22 -16.23 -1.80
N ILE A 509 -20.29 -15.45 -1.67
CA ILE A 509 -21.68 -15.84 -2.01
C ILE A 509 -22.22 -14.95 -3.13
N LYS A 510 -23.41 -15.29 -3.67
CA LYS A 510 -23.97 -14.65 -4.86
C LYS A 510 -24.39 -13.19 -4.69
N GLY A 511 -24.24 -12.60 -3.50
CA GLY A 511 -24.44 -11.19 -3.24
C GLY A 511 -24.94 -10.88 -1.85
N LEU A 512 -24.76 -9.63 -1.46
CA LEU A 512 -25.25 -9.07 -0.20
C LEU A 512 -26.16 -7.88 -0.49
N GLY A 513 -27.25 -7.80 0.24
CA GLY A 513 -28.11 -6.63 0.22
C GLY A 513 -27.43 -5.41 0.85
N ARG A 514 -27.88 -4.21 0.46
CA ARG A 514 -27.36 -2.92 0.96
C ARG A 514 -27.37 -2.85 2.49
N GLU A 515 -28.43 -3.34 3.12
CA GLU A 515 -28.58 -3.34 4.58
C GLU A 515 -27.49 -4.13 5.31
N VAL A 516 -27.07 -5.28 4.75
CA VAL A 516 -26.03 -6.11 5.37
C VAL A 516 -24.67 -5.44 5.29
N VAL A 517 -24.36 -4.80 4.16
CA VAL A 517 -23.11 -4.04 3.98
C VAL A 517 -23.10 -2.82 4.89
N GLU A 518 -24.22 -2.09 5.01
CA GLU A 518 -24.35 -0.96 5.92
C GLU A 518 -24.15 -1.38 7.38
N GLN A 519 -24.81 -2.45 7.83
CA GLN A 519 -24.63 -2.99 9.17
C GLN A 519 -23.19 -3.44 9.41
N SER A 520 -22.53 -4.03 8.40
CA SER A 520 -21.13 -4.43 8.49
C SER A 520 -20.19 -3.24 8.65
N LEU A 521 -20.43 -2.15 7.91
CA LEU A 521 -19.67 -0.89 8.04
C LEU A 521 -19.87 -0.24 9.41
N MET A 522 -21.11 -0.17 9.90
CA MET A 522 -21.41 0.41 11.22
C MET A 522 -20.80 -0.41 12.35
N GLN A 523 -20.91 -1.75 12.30
CA GLN A 523 -20.27 -2.64 13.29
C GLN A 523 -18.73 -2.58 13.20
N ALA A 524 -18.16 -2.42 12.00
CA ALA A 524 -16.72 -2.18 11.81
C ALA A 524 -16.29 -0.86 12.45
N ARG A 525 -17.11 0.20 12.36
CA ARG A 525 -16.84 1.48 13.02
C ARG A 525 -16.78 1.33 14.53
N GLU A 526 -17.75 0.65 15.14
CA GLU A 526 -17.75 0.39 16.59
C GLU A 526 -16.48 -0.38 17.01
N GLY A 527 -16.13 -1.43 16.27
CA GLY A 527 -14.93 -2.22 16.54
C GLY A 527 -13.64 -1.41 16.35
N ARG A 528 -13.56 -0.56 15.31
CA ARG A 528 -12.42 0.33 15.06
C ARG A 528 -12.23 1.32 16.22
N LEU A 529 -13.30 1.93 16.69
CA LEU A 529 -13.25 2.86 17.84
C LEU A 529 -12.82 2.16 19.13
N HIS A 530 -13.29 0.94 19.37
CA HIS A 530 -12.82 0.13 20.50
C HIS A 530 -11.31 -0.15 20.41
N ILE A 531 -10.79 -0.54 19.24
CA ILE A 531 -9.37 -0.81 19.02
C ILE A 531 -8.54 0.46 19.24
N LEU A 532 -8.98 1.61 18.67
CA LEU A 532 -8.32 2.91 18.89
C LEU A 532 -8.27 3.27 20.38
N GLY A 533 -9.34 3.03 21.14
CA GLY A 533 -9.36 3.21 22.59
C GLY A 533 -8.30 2.38 23.30
N LYS A 534 -8.13 1.10 22.91
CA LYS A 534 -7.10 0.21 23.45
C LYS A 534 -5.67 0.65 23.07
N MET A 535 -5.47 1.13 21.88
CA MET A 535 -4.19 1.69 21.45
C MET A 535 -3.82 2.95 22.26
N ALA A 536 -4.80 3.81 22.51
CA ALA A 536 -4.63 5.04 23.29
C ALA A 536 -4.25 4.79 24.77
N GLU A 537 -4.60 3.63 25.36
CA GLU A 537 -4.15 3.24 26.68
C GLU A 537 -2.61 3.10 26.75
N SER A 538 -1.96 2.70 25.63
CA SER A 538 -0.49 2.59 25.55
C SER A 538 0.18 3.88 25.06
N LEU A 539 -0.35 4.49 24.01
CA LEU A 539 0.18 5.74 23.44
C LEU A 539 -0.96 6.54 22.80
N LYS A 540 -1.36 7.62 23.46
CA LYS A 540 -2.48 8.45 23.02
C LYS A 540 -2.13 9.40 21.87
N GLU A 541 -0.92 9.96 21.91
CA GLU A 541 -0.45 10.97 20.96
C GLU A 541 0.98 10.64 20.51
N SER A 542 1.37 11.12 19.36
CA SER A 542 2.75 11.00 18.87
C SER A 542 3.71 11.63 19.89
N ARG A 543 4.87 11.00 20.11
CA ARG A 543 5.87 11.54 21.04
C ARG A 543 6.34 12.91 20.56
N GLY A 544 6.57 13.82 21.51
CA GLY A 544 6.99 15.20 21.22
C GLY A 544 8.43 15.35 20.71
N GLY A 545 9.16 14.26 20.50
CA GLY A 545 10.52 14.27 19.97
C GLY A 545 10.90 12.94 19.32
N LEU A 546 11.88 13.00 18.43
CA LEU A 546 12.41 11.82 17.76
C LEU A 546 13.30 10.99 18.70
N SER A 547 13.45 9.70 18.38
CA SER A 547 14.44 8.84 19.02
C SER A 547 15.86 9.43 18.89
N THR A 548 16.70 9.24 19.90
CA THR A 548 18.11 9.64 19.84
C THR A 548 18.89 8.92 18.74
N TYR A 549 18.38 7.83 18.22
CA TYR A 549 18.95 7.08 17.11
C TYR A 549 18.42 7.55 15.74
N ALA A 550 17.33 8.31 15.71
CA ALA A 550 16.82 8.90 14.48
C ALA A 550 17.76 10.02 13.99
N PRO A 551 17.95 10.16 12.68
CA PRO A 551 18.77 11.23 12.15
C PRO A 551 18.08 12.59 12.42
N ARG A 552 18.89 13.58 12.85
CA ARG A 552 18.44 14.97 12.94
C ARG A 552 18.39 15.55 11.53
N PHE A 553 17.32 16.26 11.23
CA PHE A 553 17.08 16.93 9.97
C PHE A 553 16.91 18.45 10.21
N ILE A 554 17.64 19.26 9.46
CA ILE A 554 17.49 20.72 9.48
C ILE A 554 17.31 21.21 8.05
N THR A 555 16.38 22.13 7.85
CA THR A 555 16.25 22.91 6.61
C THR A 555 16.75 24.32 6.84
N HIS A 556 17.52 24.85 5.89
CA HIS A 556 17.97 26.23 5.88
C HIS A 556 17.69 26.83 4.49
N LYS A 557 16.97 27.94 4.46
CA LYS A 557 16.65 28.62 3.19
C LYS A 557 17.76 29.60 2.85
N ILE A 558 18.31 29.49 1.66
CA ILE A 558 19.28 30.38 1.08
C ILE A 558 18.69 31.08 -0.15
N SER A 559 19.27 32.20 -0.57
CA SER A 559 18.89 32.84 -1.83
C SER A 559 19.30 31.95 -3.03
N PRO A 560 18.47 31.78 -4.07
CA PRO A 560 18.76 30.90 -5.23
C PRO A 560 20.09 31.25 -5.92
N ASP A 561 20.51 32.53 -5.95
CA ASP A 561 21.81 32.98 -6.48
C ASP A 561 23.01 32.43 -5.68
N LYS A 562 22.81 31.99 -4.44
CA LYS A 562 23.84 31.40 -3.55
C LYS A 562 23.96 29.88 -3.66
N ILE A 563 23.04 29.22 -4.36
CA ILE A 563 23.10 27.75 -4.58
C ILE A 563 24.43 27.33 -5.18
N GLY A 564 24.92 28.13 -6.18
CA GLY A 564 26.21 27.88 -6.81
C GLY A 564 27.41 27.96 -5.84
N SER A 565 27.33 28.82 -4.81
CA SER A 565 28.39 28.94 -3.79
C SER A 565 28.46 27.68 -2.88
N VAL A 566 27.32 27.10 -2.53
CA VAL A 566 27.26 25.89 -1.70
C VAL A 566 27.62 24.64 -2.49
N ILE A 567 27.18 24.53 -3.74
CA ILE A 567 27.54 23.40 -4.61
C ILE A 567 29.02 23.47 -5.01
N GLY A 568 29.51 24.66 -5.37
CA GLY A 568 30.86 24.89 -5.85
C GLY A 568 31.12 24.34 -7.27
N PRO A 569 32.25 24.69 -7.92
CA PRO A 569 32.59 24.23 -9.25
C PRO A 569 32.64 22.69 -9.33
N GLY A 570 31.78 22.11 -10.19
CA GLY A 570 31.71 20.66 -10.34
C GLY A 570 31.31 19.89 -9.06
N GLY A 571 30.58 20.53 -8.14
CA GLY A 571 30.14 19.91 -6.88
C GLY A 571 31.24 19.75 -5.83
N LYS A 572 32.40 20.42 -5.97
CA LYS A 572 33.55 20.27 -5.06
C LYS A 572 33.25 20.75 -3.65
N MET A 573 32.52 21.87 -3.50
CA MET A 573 32.24 22.45 -2.19
C MET A 573 31.29 21.56 -1.38
N ILE A 574 30.18 21.15 -1.96
CA ILE A 574 29.21 20.27 -1.29
C ILE A 574 29.86 18.92 -0.90
N LYS A 575 30.71 18.36 -1.77
CA LYS A 575 31.49 17.15 -1.45
C LYS A 575 32.44 17.36 -0.26
N SER A 576 33.13 18.52 -0.21
CA SER A 576 33.99 18.88 0.90
C SER A 576 33.23 19.01 2.23
N ILE A 577 32.01 19.57 2.20
CA ILE A 577 31.15 19.65 3.39
C ILE A 577 30.81 18.23 3.87
N VAL A 578 30.35 17.36 2.96
CA VAL A 578 30.01 15.96 3.27
C VAL A 578 31.22 15.20 3.83
N GLU A 579 32.40 15.33 3.21
CA GLU A 579 33.62 14.67 3.66
C GLU A 579 34.09 15.14 5.06
N LYS A 580 33.95 16.42 5.36
CA LYS A 580 34.35 16.98 6.66
C LYS A 580 33.40 16.66 7.80
N THR A 581 32.10 16.65 7.54
CA THR A 581 31.07 16.54 8.58
C THR A 581 30.40 15.18 8.62
N GLY A 582 30.41 14.42 7.52
CA GLY A 582 29.72 13.14 7.41
C GLY A 582 28.19 13.27 7.30
N VAL A 583 27.66 14.48 6.98
CA VAL A 583 26.23 14.68 6.80
C VAL A 583 25.77 14.28 5.41
N LYS A 584 24.47 14.00 5.28
CA LYS A 584 23.78 14.04 3.98
C LYS A 584 23.27 15.47 3.78
N ILE A 585 23.53 16.06 2.62
CA ILE A 585 23.12 17.43 2.28
C ILE A 585 22.49 17.44 0.88
N ASN A 586 21.34 18.07 0.76
CA ASN A 586 20.63 18.27 -0.51
C ASN A 586 20.21 19.73 -0.63
N ILE A 587 20.13 20.23 -1.88
CA ILE A 587 19.72 21.60 -2.17
C ILE A 587 18.69 21.54 -3.29
N ASP A 588 17.51 22.11 -3.03
CA ASP A 588 16.46 22.24 -4.03
C ASP A 588 16.63 23.56 -4.81
N ASP A 589 16.03 23.63 -6.02
CA ASP A 589 16.13 24.79 -6.90
C ASP A 589 15.59 26.09 -6.28
N ASP A 590 14.68 25.96 -5.31
CA ASP A 590 14.13 27.08 -4.53
C ASP A 590 15.07 27.59 -3.42
N GLY A 591 16.27 27.03 -3.30
CA GLY A 591 17.27 27.41 -2.29
C GLY A 591 17.04 26.80 -0.91
N ILE A 592 16.27 25.71 -0.79
CA ILE A 592 16.11 24.98 0.47
C ILE A 592 17.27 24.00 0.60
N VAL A 593 18.16 24.25 1.55
CA VAL A 593 19.26 23.36 1.92
C VAL A 593 18.78 22.42 3.02
N SER A 594 18.81 21.13 2.76
CA SER A 594 18.42 20.06 3.68
C SER A 594 19.67 19.35 4.19
N ILE A 595 19.89 19.33 5.49
CA ILE A 595 21.05 18.71 6.14
C ILE A 595 20.56 17.64 7.11
N MET A 596 21.10 16.41 7.00
CA MET A 596 20.70 15.29 7.86
C MET A 596 21.94 14.50 8.33
N SER A 597 21.95 14.12 9.61
CA SER A 597 22.93 13.18 10.18
C SER A 597 22.41 12.56 11.48
N ARG A 598 22.93 11.36 11.81
CA ARG A 598 22.75 10.77 13.15
C ARG A 598 23.60 11.48 14.21
N ASN A 599 24.69 12.13 13.80
CA ASN A 599 25.50 12.95 14.67
C ASN A 599 24.95 14.40 14.64
N HIS A 600 24.31 14.81 15.73
CA HIS A 600 23.68 16.12 15.85
C HIS A 600 24.69 17.26 15.70
N GLN A 601 25.90 17.12 16.28
CA GLN A 601 26.97 18.13 16.15
C GLN A 601 27.39 18.32 14.68
N ALA A 602 27.47 17.21 13.92
CA ALA A 602 27.81 17.29 12.50
C ALA A 602 26.78 18.07 11.66
N VAL A 603 25.50 18.04 12.08
CA VAL A 603 24.45 18.85 11.42
C VAL A 603 24.65 20.34 11.69
N ASP A 604 24.99 20.70 12.95
CA ASP A 604 25.25 22.09 13.33
C ASP A 604 26.52 22.63 12.65
N ASP A 605 27.58 21.82 12.60
CA ASP A 605 28.84 22.17 11.90
C ASP A 605 28.61 22.38 10.39
N ALA A 606 27.82 21.52 9.75
CA ALA A 606 27.49 21.67 8.33
C ALA A 606 26.60 22.89 8.07
N LEU A 607 25.64 23.16 8.95
CA LEU A 607 24.79 24.35 8.88
C LEU A 607 25.62 25.62 8.99
N GLU A 608 26.57 25.68 9.92
CA GLU A 608 27.48 26.81 10.08
C GLU A 608 28.29 27.05 8.81
N ILE A 609 28.83 26.00 8.18
CA ILE A 609 29.55 26.10 6.90
C ILE A 609 28.64 26.70 5.81
N VAL A 610 27.41 26.17 5.68
CA VAL A 610 26.45 26.68 4.69
C VAL A 610 26.11 28.14 4.94
N GLN A 611 25.83 28.51 6.18
CA GLN A 611 25.54 29.88 6.56
C GLN A 611 26.71 30.82 6.21
N ASN A 612 27.93 30.41 6.51
CA ASN A 612 29.11 31.19 6.19
C ASN A 612 29.34 31.37 4.67
N LEU A 613 29.02 30.35 3.86
CA LEU A 613 29.12 30.38 2.39
C LEU A 613 28.01 31.24 1.73
N THR A 614 26.90 31.42 2.42
CA THR A 614 25.71 32.11 1.88
C THR A 614 25.47 33.47 2.51
N ARG A 615 26.28 33.81 3.52
CA ARG A 615 26.19 35.09 4.24
C ARG A 615 26.32 36.27 3.28
N THR A 616 25.43 37.24 3.43
CA THR A 616 25.43 38.49 2.67
C THR A 616 25.90 39.62 3.57
N ILE A 617 26.60 40.57 2.97
CA ILE A 617 27.01 41.74 3.70
C ILE A 617 25.81 42.68 3.83
N GLU A 618 25.50 43.07 5.05
CA GLU A 618 24.45 44.04 5.36
C GLU A 618 25.07 45.45 5.42
N ILE A 619 24.45 46.41 4.71
CA ILE A 619 24.91 47.77 4.69
C ILE A 619 24.67 48.40 6.09
N GLY A 620 25.70 48.99 6.64
CA GLY A 620 25.69 49.60 7.99
C GLY A 620 26.33 48.71 9.06
N GLU A 621 26.53 47.42 8.81
CA GLU A 621 27.19 46.50 9.73
C GLU A 621 28.73 46.57 9.63
N THR A 622 29.38 46.17 10.72
CA THR A 622 30.83 46.18 10.88
C THR A 622 31.40 44.76 10.78
N TYR A 623 32.47 44.61 10.01
CA TYR A 623 33.12 43.34 9.74
C TYR A 623 34.62 43.43 10.00
N THR A 624 35.24 42.32 10.39
CA THR A 624 36.70 42.27 10.58
C THR A 624 37.27 41.17 9.65
N GLY A 625 38.27 41.54 8.85
CA GLY A 625 38.85 40.60 7.90
C GLY A 625 40.23 41.02 7.41
N PRO A 626 40.96 40.11 6.73
CA PRO A 626 42.29 40.38 6.22
C PRO A 626 42.25 41.21 4.94
N VAL A 627 43.22 42.14 4.81
CA VAL A 627 43.51 42.86 3.56
C VAL A 627 44.12 41.85 2.57
N LYS A 628 43.43 41.56 1.48
CA LYS A 628 43.88 40.62 0.44
C LYS A 628 44.79 41.28 -0.59
N LYS A 629 44.49 42.53 -0.93
CA LYS A 629 45.24 43.23 -1.96
C LYS A 629 45.20 44.72 -1.71
N VAL A 630 46.36 45.36 -1.90
CA VAL A 630 46.50 46.83 -1.82
C VAL A 630 46.73 47.38 -3.23
N MET A 631 45.97 48.43 -3.60
CA MET A 631 46.07 49.18 -4.86
C MET A 631 46.23 50.66 -4.57
N ASP A 632 46.65 51.44 -5.55
CA ASP A 632 46.84 52.89 -5.38
C ASP A 632 45.55 53.64 -4.97
N PHE A 633 44.39 53.12 -5.33
CA PHE A 633 43.08 53.72 -5.08
C PHE A 633 42.36 53.15 -3.85
N GLY A 634 42.90 52.12 -3.16
CA GLY A 634 42.26 51.51 -2.01
C GLY A 634 42.72 50.10 -1.70
N ALA A 635 42.15 49.49 -0.67
CA ALA A 635 42.44 48.14 -0.22
C ALA A 635 41.21 47.21 -0.38
N PHE A 636 41.45 46.00 -0.83
CA PHE A 636 40.43 44.94 -0.86
C PHE A 636 40.51 44.15 0.46
N VAL A 637 39.43 44.15 1.19
CA VAL A 637 39.27 43.42 2.46
C VAL A 637 38.34 42.27 2.27
N GLU A 638 38.79 41.09 2.62
CA GLU A 638 37.94 39.85 2.65
C GLU A 638 37.11 39.85 3.92
N VAL A 639 35.83 40.15 3.78
CA VAL A 639 34.86 40.25 4.89
C VAL A 639 34.37 38.83 5.31
N PHE A 640 34.20 37.97 4.33
CA PHE A 640 33.92 36.56 4.49
C PHE A 640 34.74 35.74 3.47
N PRO A 641 34.99 34.44 3.69
CA PRO A 641 35.72 33.63 2.74
C PRO A 641 35.13 33.73 1.33
N GLY A 642 35.95 34.27 0.39
CA GLY A 642 35.53 34.48 -1.00
C GLY A 642 34.69 35.72 -1.28
N THR A 643 34.42 36.57 -0.29
CA THR A 643 33.68 37.84 -0.43
C THR A 643 34.57 39.03 -0.05
N GLU A 644 34.95 39.83 -1.06
CA GLU A 644 35.82 40.98 -0.89
C GLU A 644 35.02 42.26 -1.10
N GLY A 645 35.34 43.29 -0.30
CA GLY A 645 34.86 44.63 -0.49
C GLY A 645 36.03 45.63 -0.66
N LEU A 646 35.77 46.75 -1.32
CA LEU A 646 36.77 47.81 -1.54
C LEU A 646 36.64 48.89 -0.48
N VAL A 647 37.72 49.12 0.27
CA VAL A 647 37.94 50.35 1.05
C VAL A 647 38.67 51.32 0.16
N HIS A 648 37.95 52.33 -0.34
CA HIS A 648 38.57 53.39 -1.15
C HIS A 648 39.52 54.24 -0.30
N ILE A 649 40.60 54.79 -0.89
CA ILE A 649 41.64 55.57 -0.18
C ILE A 649 41.06 56.71 0.68
N SER A 650 39.92 57.27 0.27
CA SER A 650 39.21 58.33 1.03
C SER A 650 38.45 57.78 2.26
N ASN A 651 38.32 56.49 2.41
CA ASN A 651 37.59 55.81 3.49
C ASN A 651 38.52 55.03 4.43
N LEU A 652 39.83 55.17 4.29
CA LEU A 652 40.84 54.50 5.13
C LEU A 652 41.06 55.25 6.48
N ALA A 653 40.98 56.54 6.52
CA ALA A 653 41.14 57.33 7.73
C ALA A 653 40.39 58.65 7.62
N GLU A 654 40.20 59.38 8.75
CA GLU A 654 39.52 60.67 8.78
C GLU A 654 40.37 61.81 8.10
N GLY A 655 41.69 61.63 7.99
CA GLY A 655 42.62 62.55 7.33
C GLY A 655 42.94 62.20 5.89
N ARG A 656 43.68 63.12 5.18
CA ARG A 656 44.16 62.84 3.82
C ARG A 656 45.23 61.75 3.84
N VAL A 657 44.98 60.61 3.25
CA VAL A 657 45.93 59.49 3.08
C VAL A 657 46.68 59.72 1.76
N GLU A 658 48.02 59.78 1.77
CA GLU A 658 48.84 59.91 0.56
C GLU A 658 49.06 58.56 -0.15
N LYS A 659 49.26 57.50 0.64
CA LYS A 659 49.39 56.10 0.10
C LYS A 659 48.62 55.18 0.97
N VAL A 660 47.94 54.21 0.34
CA VAL A 660 47.16 53.17 1.02
C VAL A 660 48.02 52.34 1.97
N THR A 661 49.28 52.09 1.61
CA THR A 661 50.26 51.37 2.42
C THR A 661 50.67 52.02 3.73
N ASP A 662 50.35 53.31 3.90
CA ASP A 662 50.59 54.01 5.15
C ASP A 662 49.57 53.70 6.23
N VAL A 663 48.38 53.15 5.82
CA VAL A 663 47.30 52.79 6.73
C VAL A 663 47.13 51.28 6.86
N CYS A 664 47.22 50.50 5.77
CA CYS A 664 47.10 49.05 5.82
C CYS A 664 47.97 48.35 4.75
N LYS A 665 48.43 47.14 5.05
CA LYS A 665 49.24 46.29 4.19
C LYS A 665 48.52 44.97 3.91
N GLU A 666 48.93 44.26 2.85
CA GLU A 666 48.43 42.93 2.57
C GLU A 666 48.69 42.01 3.74
N GLY A 667 47.69 41.29 4.21
CA GLY A 667 47.70 40.41 5.37
C GLY A 667 47.26 41.07 6.69
N ASP A 668 47.15 42.40 6.76
CA ASP A 668 46.66 43.08 7.97
C ASP A 668 45.17 42.72 8.22
N ILE A 669 44.83 42.55 9.49
CA ILE A 669 43.42 42.36 9.89
C ILE A 669 42.85 43.73 10.23
N VAL A 670 41.84 44.16 9.49
CA VAL A 670 41.20 45.47 9.66
C VAL A 670 39.70 45.28 9.93
N THR A 671 39.15 46.21 10.73
CA THR A 671 37.71 46.33 10.95
C THR A 671 37.16 47.35 9.97
N VAL A 672 36.09 47.01 9.27
CA VAL A 672 35.50 47.82 8.20
C VAL A 672 33.97 47.81 8.35
N LYS A 673 33.35 48.95 8.03
CA LYS A 673 31.89 49.09 7.96
C LYS A 673 31.43 49.06 6.51
N ALA A 674 30.37 48.29 6.22
CA ALA A 674 29.78 48.26 4.89
C ALA A 674 28.95 49.52 4.65
N THR A 675 29.34 50.35 3.67
CA THR A 675 28.73 51.64 3.41
C THR A 675 27.80 51.65 2.19
N GLY A 676 27.90 50.64 1.34
CA GLY A 676 27.04 50.53 0.16
C GLY A 676 27.53 49.50 -0.86
N VAL A 677 26.85 49.49 -2.00
CA VAL A 677 27.24 48.70 -3.18
C VAL A 677 27.36 49.66 -4.37
N ASP A 678 28.43 49.57 -5.12
CA ASP A 678 28.65 50.44 -6.28
C ASP A 678 27.73 50.01 -7.47
N ARG A 679 27.71 50.86 -8.53
CA ARG A 679 26.91 50.62 -9.75
C ARG A 679 27.28 49.31 -10.49
N ARG A 680 28.38 48.67 -10.14
CA ARG A 680 28.88 47.41 -10.70
C ARG A 680 28.66 46.24 -9.75
N GLY A 681 27.89 46.43 -8.65
CA GLY A 681 27.61 45.36 -7.66
C GLY A 681 28.77 45.09 -6.67
N LYS A 682 29.83 45.94 -6.64
CA LYS A 682 30.95 45.75 -5.70
C LYS A 682 30.64 46.43 -4.37
N ILE A 683 30.99 45.74 -3.28
CA ILE A 683 30.78 46.18 -1.90
C ILE A 683 31.76 47.31 -1.57
N GLN A 684 31.23 48.39 -1.07
CA GLN A 684 31.98 49.52 -0.55
C GLN A 684 32.14 49.42 0.97
N LEU A 685 33.37 49.49 1.42
CA LEU A 685 33.75 49.40 2.82
C LEU A 685 34.44 50.69 3.28
N SER A 686 34.37 50.96 4.57
CA SER A 686 35.02 52.11 5.20
C SER A 686 35.68 51.69 6.51
N ILE A 687 36.91 52.07 6.74
CA ILE A 687 37.62 51.94 8.02
C ILE A 687 37.30 53.12 8.91
N LYS A 688 37.16 54.33 8.36
CA LYS A 688 36.92 55.56 9.13
C LYS A 688 35.51 55.63 9.75
N ASP A 689 34.54 54.89 9.23
CA ASP A 689 33.15 54.95 9.69
C ASP A 689 32.79 53.77 10.66
N VAL A 690 33.80 53.06 11.16
CA VAL A 690 33.65 51.95 12.11
C VAL A 690 33.24 52.42 13.49
#